data_ab715363c8fdb2009549f1d945533a1a
#
_entry.id   ab715363c8fdb2009549f1d945533a1a
#
_cell.length_a   1.000
_cell.length_b   1.000
_cell.length_c   1.000
_cell.angle_alpha   90.00
_cell.angle_beta   90.00
_cell.angle_gamma   90.00
#
_symmetry.space_group_name_H-M   'P 1'
#
loop_
_entity.id
_entity.type
_entity.pdbx_description
1 polymer ?
#
loop_
_entity_poly.entity_id
_entity_poly.type
_entity_poly.pdbx_seq_one_letter_code
_entity_poly.pdbx_strand_id
1 'polypeptide(L)'
;MAGKRTRHLWKATWLGVILLAFAVAGALPSTVAQSSVSCEATYSIVNQWPGGFQGSVLVTNTGSATINGWTITWTFPNGQTITQMWNAAHTQNGANVSAANMSWNAALAAGGSVNPGFLANWNGTNGVPASIALNGTTCTTPGGGTSTFTPTRTNTPTITRTPTATPTGPTSTFTPTPTRTSTPTRTNTPTRTTTPTATSTGTRTPTATNTPPPGTHLENPFVGATWYINPDWAASVNAEADRQGGTLGVTMRKVAQYSTFVWLDTIDAVHGTNGYSRSLAGHLDAALAQGANLIGIVIYDLPNRDCSALASNGELLIANGGSARYKTEYIDVIYNVISQPKYAGLRIVAVIEPDSLPNLVTNLSFAKCQEANGPGGYVENTQYALNKLHPVSNFYAYIDIGHAGWLGWPDNFNNSVNLIANTILGTNAGGNSIDGFISNTANTSVVTEPYMTANQSISGQPVRSADFFQWNQYIDEGTFDAAWKSAMAAKGVKNGMLVDTSRNGWGGCGGSSYVSQQCRPTGPSTSTVLNTFVDASRIDRRPGKGNWCNQNGAGIGARPQANPPDAGGVYQAFVWVKPPGESDGSSSLIPVGPDNPGGKGFDRMCDPTYMGNALNNNKNTNALPDAPVSGRWFSTQFVQLVQNAFPPIQ
;
A
#
# COMPACT_ATOMS: atom_id res chain seq x y z
N MET A 1 0.59 73.19 -22.13
CA MET A 1 1.95 73.67 -22.42
C MET A 1 2.72 72.43 -22.80
N ALA A 2 2.91 72.14 -24.08
CA ALA A 2 4.02 72.48 -24.93
C ALA A 2 5.30 71.82 -24.40
N GLY A 3 6.03 71.02 -25.06
CA GLY A 3 6.12 70.64 -26.47
C GLY A 3 7.38 69.86 -26.72
N LYS A 4 7.39 69.25 -27.85
CA LYS A 4 8.36 69.04 -28.96
C LYS A 4 9.31 67.85 -28.78
N ARG A 5 9.17 66.75 -29.56
CA ARG A 5 9.67 66.49 -30.93
C ARG A 5 11.15 66.86 -31.12
N THR A 6 11.97 65.89 -31.51
CA THR A 6 12.69 65.96 -32.80
C THR A 6 13.32 64.59 -33.19
N ARG A 7 13.17 64.30 -34.48
CA ARG A 7 13.80 63.26 -35.33
C ARG A 7 15.22 63.66 -35.71
N HIS A 8 16.06 62.68 -36.17
CA HIS A 8 16.88 62.67 -37.39
C HIS A 8 17.75 61.42 -37.39
N LEU A 9 17.64 60.48 -38.30
CA LEU A 9 17.99 60.42 -39.75
C LEU A 9 19.50 60.26 -40.04
N TRP A 10 19.81 59.10 -40.66
CA TRP A 10 20.75 58.78 -41.72
C TRP A 10 22.27 58.97 -41.51
N LYS A 11 23.06 57.88 -41.78
CA LYS A 11 23.90 57.82 -43.02
C LYS A 11 24.54 56.43 -43.17
N ALA A 12 24.35 55.90 -44.39
CA ALA A 12 25.09 54.79 -44.97
C ALA A 12 26.45 55.30 -45.52
N THR A 13 27.47 54.48 -45.63
CA THR A 13 28.49 54.48 -46.72
C THR A 13 29.40 53.23 -46.57
N TRP A 14 29.38 52.35 -47.53
CA TRP A 14 30.30 51.94 -48.59
C TRP A 14 31.47 51.03 -48.22
N LEU A 15 31.45 49.83 -48.85
CA LEU A 15 32.43 49.06 -49.63
C LEU A 15 33.88 48.87 -49.14
N GLY A 16 34.23 47.59 -49.05
CA GLY A 16 35.57 47.07 -49.22
C GLY A 16 35.54 45.60 -49.59
N VAL A 17 35.61 45.30 -50.89
CA VAL A 17 35.75 43.97 -51.47
C VAL A 17 37.20 43.55 -51.30
N ILE A 18 37.51 42.47 -50.55
CA ILE A 18 38.77 41.73 -50.66
C ILE A 18 38.42 40.29 -51.05
N LEU A 19 38.75 39.93 -52.30
CA LEU A 19 38.80 38.55 -52.77
C LEU A 19 40.01 37.85 -52.12
N LEU A 20 39.77 36.81 -51.31
CA LEU A 20 40.77 35.79 -51.02
C LEU A 20 40.21 34.45 -51.52
N ALA A 21 40.87 33.91 -52.54
CA ALA A 21 40.62 32.56 -53.01
C ALA A 21 41.10 31.55 -51.96
N PHE A 22 40.19 30.76 -51.40
CA PHE A 22 40.54 29.56 -50.64
C PHE A 22 40.18 28.31 -51.44
N ALA A 23 41.16 27.44 -51.54
CA ALA A 23 41.09 26.15 -52.19
C ALA A 23 39.94 25.30 -51.60
N VAL A 24 39.09 24.78 -52.47
CA VAL A 24 38.08 23.79 -52.12
C VAL A 24 38.81 22.45 -51.87
N ALA A 25 39.08 22.11 -50.61
CA ALA A 25 39.32 20.75 -50.21
C ALA A 25 37.93 20.11 -50.03
N GLY A 26 37.58 19.17 -50.87
CA GLY A 26 36.32 18.43 -50.80
C GLY A 26 36.22 17.68 -49.48
N ALA A 27 35.35 18.18 -48.60
CA ALA A 27 34.85 17.38 -47.47
C ALA A 27 33.84 16.42 -48.00
N LEU A 28 34.15 15.15 -48.02
CA LEU A 28 33.17 14.07 -48.18
C LEU A 28 32.07 14.23 -47.12
N PRO A 29 30.80 14.09 -47.45
CA PRO A 29 29.75 14.12 -46.46
C PRO A 29 29.98 12.94 -45.52
N SER A 30 30.22 13.21 -44.23
CA SER A 30 30.14 12.23 -43.17
C SER A 30 28.68 11.73 -43.13
N THR A 31 28.42 10.57 -43.70
CA THR A 31 27.19 9.85 -43.46
C THR A 31 27.14 9.58 -41.96
N VAL A 32 26.35 10.35 -41.21
CA VAL A 32 25.93 10.00 -39.88
C VAL A 32 25.24 8.62 -40.04
N ALA A 33 25.89 7.58 -39.61
CA ALA A 33 25.27 6.25 -39.50
C ALA A 33 24.06 6.40 -38.62
N GLN A 34 22.88 6.39 -39.22
CA GLN A 34 21.62 6.31 -38.50
C GLN A 34 21.68 4.98 -37.74
N SER A 35 21.81 5.06 -36.41
CA SER A 35 21.85 3.87 -35.57
C SER A 35 20.53 3.11 -35.84
N SER A 36 20.64 1.94 -36.49
CA SER A 36 19.48 1.10 -36.75
C SER A 36 18.89 0.67 -35.41
N VAL A 37 17.63 1.00 -35.19
CA VAL A 37 16.85 0.46 -34.07
C VAL A 37 16.90 -1.07 -34.19
N SER A 38 17.30 -1.77 -33.14
CA SER A 38 17.26 -3.23 -33.05
C SER A 38 16.39 -3.59 -31.84
N CYS A 39 15.43 -4.47 -32.01
CA CYS A 39 14.50 -4.83 -30.95
C CYS A 39 14.08 -6.30 -31.02
N GLU A 40 13.73 -6.80 -29.86
CA GLU A 40 13.05 -8.07 -29.67
C GLU A 40 11.67 -7.83 -29.05
N ALA A 41 10.64 -8.56 -29.51
CA ALA A 41 9.27 -8.36 -29.03
C ALA A 41 8.56 -9.68 -28.73
N THR A 42 7.77 -9.67 -27.66
CA THR A 42 6.88 -10.77 -27.28
C THR A 42 5.46 -10.24 -27.09
N TYR A 43 4.48 -10.83 -27.76
CA TYR A 43 3.06 -10.60 -27.53
C TYR A 43 2.48 -11.72 -26.69
N SER A 44 1.72 -11.39 -25.65
CA SER A 44 1.10 -12.37 -24.76
C SER A 44 -0.39 -12.07 -24.57
N ILE A 45 -1.25 -13.09 -24.66
CA ILE A 45 -2.61 -13.06 -24.13
C ILE A 45 -2.49 -13.48 -22.66
N VAL A 46 -2.56 -12.51 -21.75
CA VAL A 46 -2.37 -12.71 -20.30
C VAL A 46 -3.58 -13.39 -19.68
N ASN A 47 -4.78 -12.99 -20.12
CA ASN A 47 -6.05 -13.58 -19.70
C ASN A 47 -7.11 -13.39 -20.79
N GLN A 48 -8.10 -14.30 -20.86
CA GLN A 48 -9.17 -14.26 -21.86
C GLN A 48 -10.48 -14.75 -21.28
N TRP A 49 -11.58 -14.06 -21.62
CA TRP A 49 -12.96 -14.38 -21.26
C TRP A 49 -13.88 -14.18 -22.45
N PRO A 50 -15.12 -14.66 -22.41
CA PRO A 50 -16.06 -14.42 -23.50
C PRO A 50 -16.20 -12.94 -23.85
N GLY A 51 -15.84 -12.58 -25.07
CA GLY A 51 -15.92 -11.21 -25.60
C GLY A 51 -14.78 -10.26 -25.22
N GLY A 52 -13.83 -10.63 -24.32
CA GLY A 52 -12.73 -9.77 -23.92
C GLY A 52 -11.44 -10.52 -23.62
N PHE A 53 -10.31 -9.80 -23.61
CA PHE A 53 -9.02 -10.34 -23.19
C PHE A 53 -8.10 -9.23 -22.68
N GLN A 54 -7.10 -9.65 -21.92
CA GLN A 54 -5.96 -8.84 -21.53
C GLN A 54 -4.76 -9.24 -22.35
N GLY A 55 -4.15 -8.28 -23.04
CA GLY A 55 -2.93 -8.47 -23.81
C GLY A 55 -1.76 -7.68 -23.22
N SER A 56 -0.55 -8.11 -23.56
CA SER A 56 0.71 -7.46 -23.19
C SER A 56 1.70 -7.55 -24.34
N VAL A 57 2.47 -6.48 -24.54
CA VAL A 57 3.52 -6.38 -25.58
C VAL A 57 4.83 -5.97 -24.91
N LEU A 58 5.68 -6.95 -24.63
CA LEU A 58 7.04 -6.70 -24.14
C LEU A 58 7.96 -6.40 -25.32
N VAL A 59 8.63 -5.25 -25.31
CA VAL A 59 9.63 -4.87 -26.33
C VAL A 59 10.93 -4.51 -25.64
N THR A 60 12.03 -5.15 -26.07
CA THR A 60 13.39 -4.93 -25.56
C THR A 60 14.23 -4.24 -26.67
N ASN A 61 14.93 -3.18 -26.31
CA ASN A 61 15.93 -2.55 -27.15
C ASN A 61 17.20 -3.39 -27.17
N THR A 62 17.43 -4.15 -28.23
CA THR A 62 18.64 -4.98 -28.41
C THR A 62 19.79 -4.23 -29.08
N GLY A 63 19.59 -2.94 -29.42
CA GLY A 63 20.63 -2.07 -29.92
C GLY A 63 21.57 -1.57 -28.83
N SER A 64 22.69 -0.95 -29.22
CA SER A 64 23.69 -0.41 -28.33
C SER A 64 23.44 1.04 -27.87
N ALA A 65 22.43 1.71 -28.42
CA ALA A 65 22.11 3.10 -28.11
C ALA A 65 20.76 3.22 -27.40
N THR A 66 20.61 4.21 -26.51
CA THR A 66 19.31 4.58 -25.92
C THR A 66 18.37 5.13 -26.99
N ILE A 67 17.16 4.62 -27.04
CA ILE A 67 16.07 5.12 -27.87
C ILE A 67 15.31 6.17 -27.04
N ASN A 68 15.32 7.44 -27.50
CA ASN A 68 14.57 8.53 -26.88
C ASN A 68 13.28 8.77 -27.66
N GLY A 69 12.18 8.39 -27.07
CA GLY A 69 10.87 8.35 -27.72
C GLY A 69 10.67 7.06 -28.52
N TRP A 70 9.67 6.26 -28.13
CA TRP A 70 9.34 5.01 -28.79
C TRP A 70 7.86 4.95 -29.17
N THR A 71 7.62 4.28 -30.27
CA THR A 71 6.28 3.92 -30.75
C THR A 71 6.30 2.46 -31.16
N ILE A 72 5.45 1.65 -30.57
CA ILE A 72 5.25 0.23 -30.86
C ILE A 72 4.01 0.12 -31.73
N THR A 73 4.10 -0.61 -32.84
CA THR A 73 2.97 -0.82 -33.75
C THR A 73 2.74 -2.28 -34.06
N TRP A 74 1.47 -2.68 -34.21
CA TRP A 74 1.06 -4.01 -34.66
C TRP A 74 -0.31 -3.96 -35.35
N THR A 75 -0.67 -5.04 -36.03
CA THR A 75 -1.97 -5.22 -36.65
C THR A 75 -2.69 -6.42 -36.07
N PHE A 76 -3.88 -6.23 -35.55
CA PHE A 76 -4.71 -7.32 -35.06
C PHE A 76 -5.29 -8.15 -36.21
N PRO A 77 -5.22 -9.49 -36.16
CA PRO A 77 -5.69 -10.33 -37.27
C PRO A 77 -7.20 -10.54 -37.33
N ASN A 78 -7.94 -10.31 -36.24
CA ASN A 78 -9.33 -10.72 -36.10
C ASN A 78 -10.28 -9.60 -35.66
N GLY A 79 -9.91 -8.35 -35.92
CA GLY A 79 -10.76 -7.21 -35.60
C GLY A 79 -10.89 -6.91 -34.09
N GLN A 80 -9.90 -7.30 -33.29
CA GLN A 80 -9.84 -6.96 -31.87
C GLN A 80 -9.80 -5.45 -31.69
N THR A 81 -10.47 -4.96 -30.64
CA THR A 81 -10.55 -3.51 -30.34
C THR A 81 -10.08 -3.26 -28.91
N ILE A 82 -9.05 -2.42 -28.75
CA ILE A 82 -8.53 -2.02 -27.44
C ILE A 82 -9.54 -1.09 -26.78
N THR A 83 -9.90 -1.41 -25.54
CA THR A 83 -10.78 -0.60 -24.72
C THR A 83 -10.02 0.22 -23.66
N GLN A 84 -8.82 -0.25 -23.27
CA GLN A 84 -7.95 0.43 -22.33
C GLN A 84 -6.49 -0.02 -22.57
N MET A 85 -5.54 0.90 -22.37
CA MET A 85 -4.10 0.60 -22.41
C MET A 85 -3.39 1.29 -21.24
N TRP A 86 -2.36 0.65 -20.71
CA TRP A 86 -1.45 1.22 -19.71
C TRP A 86 0.00 1.10 -20.16
N ASN A 87 0.87 1.93 -19.59
CA ASN A 87 2.28 2.09 -19.95
C ASN A 87 2.53 2.64 -21.35
N ALA A 88 1.48 3.02 -22.11
CA ALA A 88 1.56 3.71 -23.39
C ALA A 88 0.30 4.49 -23.66
N ALA A 89 0.40 5.57 -24.44
CA ALA A 89 -0.72 6.22 -25.09
C ALA A 89 -1.00 5.50 -26.42
N HIS A 90 -2.25 5.08 -26.68
CA HIS A 90 -2.55 4.34 -27.89
C HIS A 90 -3.55 5.05 -28.80
N THR A 91 -3.43 4.77 -30.06
CA THR A 91 -4.44 5.01 -31.09
C THR A 91 -4.69 3.72 -31.85
N GLN A 92 -5.94 3.48 -32.25
CA GLN A 92 -6.30 2.33 -33.07
C GLN A 92 -7.16 2.80 -34.24
N ASN A 93 -6.77 2.39 -35.45
CA ASN A 93 -7.56 2.64 -36.68
C ASN A 93 -7.82 1.28 -37.35
N GLY A 94 -9.05 0.78 -37.21
CA GLY A 94 -9.41 -0.56 -37.61
C GLY A 94 -8.57 -1.61 -36.87
N ALA A 95 -7.83 -2.42 -37.61
CA ALA A 95 -6.95 -3.44 -37.03
C ALA A 95 -5.57 -2.90 -36.59
N ASN A 96 -5.18 -1.70 -37.04
CA ASN A 96 -3.84 -1.16 -36.80
C ASN A 96 -3.77 -0.41 -35.49
N VAL A 97 -2.84 -0.79 -34.63
CA VAL A 97 -2.58 -0.18 -33.33
C VAL A 97 -1.23 0.52 -33.34
N SER A 98 -1.19 1.69 -32.71
CA SER A 98 0.03 2.43 -32.43
C SER A 98 0.02 2.77 -30.94
N ALA A 99 1.04 2.34 -30.19
CA ALA A 99 1.26 2.58 -28.79
C ALA A 99 2.53 3.42 -28.62
N ALA A 100 2.42 4.67 -28.23
CA ALA A 100 3.53 5.59 -28.01
C ALA A 100 3.91 5.68 -26.54
N ASN A 101 5.18 5.99 -26.28
CA ASN A 101 5.66 6.20 -24.92
C ASN A 101 4.87 7.28 -24.17
N MET A 102 4.81 7.11 -22.86
CA MET A 102 4.43 8.18 -21.93
C MET A 102 5.66 9.06 -21.64
N SER A 103 5.44 10.25 -21.09
CA SER A 103 6.56 11.17 -20.76
C SER A 103 7.59 10.56 -19.81
N TRP A 104 7.17 9.68 -18.94
CA TRP A 104 8.01 9.06 -17.91
C TRP A 104 8.80 7.81 -18.37
N ASN A 105 8.43 7.19 -19.50
CA ASN A 105 9.10 6.00 -20.03
C ASN A 105 9.64 6.19 -21.46
N ALA A 106 9.86 7.44 -21.87
CA ALA A 106 10.29 7.77 -23.23
C ALA A 106 11.71 7.30 -23.56
N ALA A 107 12.58 7.19 -22.54
CA ALA A 107 13.95 6.72 -22.72
C ALA A 107 14.01 5.19 -22.54
N LEU A 108 14.33 4.48 -23.62
CA LEU A 108 14.52 3.03 -23.62
C LEU A 108 16.01 2.73 -23.81
N ALA A 109 16.72 2.50 -22.72
CA ALA A 109 18.16 2.25 -22.72
C ALA A 109 18.52 0.99 -23.53
N ALA A 110 19.80 0.85 -23.91
CA ALA A 110 20.32 -0.39 -24.48
C ALA A 110 20.10 -1.54 -23.49
N GLY A 111 19.52 -2.66 -23.95
CA GLY A 111 19.09 -3.78 -23.12
C GLY A 111 17.83 -3.54 -22.27
N GLY A 112 17.32 -2.31 -22.23
CA GLY A 112 16.09 -1.97 -21.51
C GLY A 112 14.82 -2.46 -22.22
N SER A 113 13.73 -2.62 -21.45
CA SER A 113 12.45 -3.10 -21.97
C SER A 113 11.30 -2.20 -21.57
N VAL A 114 10.27 -2.16 -22.41
CA VAL A 114 8.96 -1.57 -22.12
C VAL A 114 7.88 -2.62 -22.31
N ASN A 115 6.83 -2.55 -21.50
CA ASN A 115 5.75 -3.52 -21.51
C ASN A 115 4.37 -2.84 -21.45
N PRO A 116 3.87 -2.27 -22.56
CA PRO A 116 2.48 -1.86 -22.66
C PRO A 116 1.54 -3.05 -22.47
N GLY A 117 0.54 -2.88 -21.60
CA GLY A 117 -0.54 -3.84 -21.43
C GLY A 117 -1.88 -3.21 -21.80
N PHE A 118 -2.88 -4.01 -22.14
CA PHE A 118 -4.18 -3.50 -22.57
C PHE A 118 -5.32 -4.50 -22.33
N LEU A 119 -6.52 -3.96 -22.20
CA LEU A 119 -7.77 -4.69 -22.33
C LEU A 119 -8.33 -4.49 -23.74
N ALA A 120 -8.85 -5.54 -24.33
CA ALA A 120 -9.46 -5.48 -25.66
C ALA A 120 -10.65 -6.42 -25.79
N ASN A 121 -11.57 -6.07 -26.66
CA ASN A 121 -12.67 -6.92 -27.08
C ASN A 121 -12.28 -7.78 -28.26
N TRP A 122 -12.86 -8.97 -28.38
CA TRP A 122 -12.74 -9.87 -29.52
C TRP A 122 -14.06 -10.57 -29.80
N ASN A 123 -14.21 -11.06 -31.04
CA ASN A 123 -15.41 -11.80 -31.46
C ASN A 123 -15.01 -12.95 -32.36
N GLY A 124 -15.36 -14.18 -31.94
CA GLY A 124 -15.11 -15.41 -32.69
C GLY A 124 -13.70 -15.97 -32.50
N THR A 125 -12.66 -15.25 -32.88
CA THR A 125 -11.26 -15.69 -32.81
C THR A 125 -10.38 -14.57 -32.21
N ASN A 126 -9.46 -14.93 -31.30
CA ASN A 126 -8.48 -14.02 -30.71
C ASN A 126 -7.07 -14.46 -31.13
N GLY A 127 -6.70 -14.18 -32.36
CA GLY A 127 -5.37 -14.46 -32.87
C GLY A 127 -4.35 -13.42 -32.42
N VAL A 128 -3.06 -13.80 -32.39
CA VAL A 128 -1.96 -12.89 -32.08
C VAL A 128 -1.48 -12.14 -33.31
N PRO A 129 -0.93 -10.92 -33.19
CA PRO A 129 -0.33 -10.17 -34.28
C PRO A 129 0.80 -10.95 -34.96
N ALA A 130 0.90 -10.85 -36.28
CA ALA A 130 1.96 -11.54 -37.02
C ALA A 130 3.36 -10.92 -36.81
N SER A 131 3.41 -9.62 -36.50
CA SER A 131 4.64 -8.88 -36.23
C SER A 131 4.39 -7.69 -35.33
N ILE A 132 5.44 -7.25 -34.65
CA ILE A 132 5.47 -6.02 -33.85
C ILE A 132 6.66 -5.19 -34.32
N ALA A 133 6.50 -3.89 -34.44
CA ALA A 133 7.57 -2.99 -34.81
C ALA A 133 7.79 -1.91 -33.75
N LEU A 134 9.06 -1.53 -33.54
CA LEU A 134 9.52 -0.43 -32.71
C LEU A 134 10.07 0.68 -33.60
N ASN A 135 9.47 1.88 -33.56
CA ASN A 135 9.82 3.03 -34.40
C ASN A 135 9.92 2.66 -35.89
N GLY A 136 8.99 1.82 -36.37
CA GLY A 136 8.94 1.36 -37.75
C GLY A 136 9.87 0.18 -38.09
N THR A 137 10.74 -0.24 -37.19
CA THR A 137 11.60 -1.43 -37.37
C THR A 137 10.92 -2.66 -36.77
N THR A 138 10.72 -3.71 -37.58
CA THR A 138 10.14 -4.97 -37.12
C THR A 138 11.09 -5.64 -36.13
N CYS A 139 10.58 -5.97 -34.96
CA CYS A 139 11.33 -6.64 -33.90
C CYS A 139 11.44 -8.15 -34.17
N THR A 140 12.53 -8.77 -33.70
CA THR A 140 12.68 -10.23 -33.69
C THR A 140 11.92 -10.85 -32.49
N THR A 141 11.63 -12.17 -32.60
CA THR A 141 11.14 -12.92 -31.42
C THR A 141 12.34 -13.44 -30.60
N PRO A 142 12.17 -13.64 -29.27
CA PRO A 142 13.19 -14.28 -28.45
C PRO A 142 13.64 -15.60 -29.04
N GLY A 143 14.95 -15.73 -29.37
CA GLY A 143 15.52 -16.92 -30.00
C GLY A 143 15.96 -16.77 -31.46
N GLY A 144 15.90 -15.60 -32.07
CA GLY A 144 16.57 -15.25 -33.33
C GLY A 144 15.83 -15.59 -34.63
N GLY A 145 14.52 -15.78 -34.61
CA GLY A 145 13.67 -15.92 -35.80
C GLY A 145 12.88 -14.66 -36.13
N THR A 146 12.53 -14.42 -37.42
CA THR A 146 11.55 -13.41 -37.80
C THR A 146 10.23 -13.74 -37.10
N SER A 147 9.60 -12.75 -36.46
CA SER A 147 8.42 -12.92 -35.60
C SER A 147 7.26 -13.59 -36.34
N THR A 148 7.13 -14.91 -36.21
CA THR A 148 5.88 -15.60 -36.50
C THR A 148 5.34 -16.12 -35.16
N PHE A 149 4.41 -15.39 -34.60
CA PHE A 149 3.75 -15.78 -33.34
C PHE A 149 2.78 -16.93 -33.64
N THR A 150 3.12 -18.14 -33.20
CA THR A 150 2.22 -19.29 -33.31
C THR A 150 1.29 -19.29 -32.12
N PRO A 151 -0.04 -19.38 -32.28
CA PRO A 151 -0.96 -19.45 -31.18
C PRO A 151 -0.72 -20.74 -30.39
N THR A 152 -0.33 -20.62 -29.13
CA THR A 152 -0.27 -21.74 -28.20
C THR A 152 -1.71 -22.14 -27.92
N ARG A 153 -2.15 -23.28 -28.47
CA ARG A 153 -3.45 -23.89 -28.13
C ARG A 153 -3.40 -24.28 -26.66
N THR A 154 -4.13 -23.55 -25.82
CA THR A 154 -4.52 -24.08 -24.52
C THR A 154 -5.49 -25.21 -24.76
N ASN A 155 -5.06 -26.46 -24.50
CA ASN A 155 -5.90 -27.63 -24.59
C ASN A 155 -7.05 -27.49 -23.57
N THR A 156 -8.23 -27.21 -24.05
CA THR A 156 -9.47 -27.47 -23.32
C THR A 156 -9.53 -28.98 -23.08
N PRO A 157 -9.67 -29.48 -21.86
CA PRO A 157 -9.82 -30.91 -21.65
C PRO A 157 -11.17 -31.35 -22.23
N THR A 158 -11.14 -32.01 -23.36
CA THR A 158 -12.29 -32.73 -23.90
C THR A 158 -12.55 -33.91 -22.98
N ILE A 159 -13.71 -33.92 -22.33
CA ILE A 159 -14.20 -35.06 -21.55
C ILE A 159 -14.52 -36.17 -22.53
N THR A 160 -13.58 -37.07 -22.75
CA THR A 160 -13.81 -38.36 -23.45
C THR A 160 -14.39 -39.31 -22.42
N ARG A 161 -15.65 -39.64 -22.56
CA ARG A 161 -16.27 -40.77 -21.84
C ARG A 161 -15.64 -42.06 -22.27
N THR A 162 -14.86 -42.71 -21.40
CA THR A 162 -14.37 -44.08 -21.57
C THR A 162 -15.43 -45.03 -20.98
N PRO A 163 -15.77 -46.11 -21.68
CA PRO A 163 -16.77 -47.06 -21.21
C PRO A 163 -16.23 -47.88 -20.03
N THR A 164 -17.15 -48.11 -19.08
CA THR A 164 -17.00 -48.93 -17.89
C THR A 164 -16.56 -50.35 -18.24
N ALA A 165 -15.40 -50.80 -17.77
CA ALA A 165 -15.06 -52.21 -17.68
C ALA A 165 -15.22 -52.66 -16.22
N THR A 166 -16.05 -53.68 -16.02
CA THR A 166 -16.31 -54.38 -14.75
C THR A 166 -15.08 -55.24 -14.40
N PRO A 167 -14.49 -55.14 -13.18
CA PRO A 167 -13.56 -56.13 -12.71
C PRO A 167 -14.26 -57.19 -11.83
N THR A 168 -14.15 -58.44 -12.25
CA THR A 168 -14.46 -59.64 -11.43
C THR A 168 -13.21 -60.05 -10.64
N GLY A 169 -13.37 -60.19 -9.27
CA GLY A 169 -12.67 -61.04 -8.34
C GLY A 169 -11.34 -60.55 -7.72
N PRO A 170 -10.87 -61.21 -6.64
CA PRO A 170 -11.59 -61.56 -5.42
C PRO A 170 -11.08 -60.76 -4.16
N THR A 171 -11.90 -60.68 -3.18
CA THR A 171 -11.74 -60.13 -1.84
C THR A 171 -10.62 -60.76 -1.03
N SER A 172 -9.71 -59.96 -0.50
CA SER A 172 -8.80 -60.35 0.60
C SER A 172 -9.26 -59.64 1.89
N THR A 173 -9.70 -60.44 2.82
CA THR A 173 -10.13 -60.04 4.15
C THR A 173 -8.88 -59.85 5.05
N PHE A 174 -8.67 -58.67 5.59
CA PHE A 174 -7.72 -58.49 6.71
C PHE A 174 -8.46 -58.41 8.02
N THR A 175 -8.10 -59.36 8.91
CA THR A 175 -8.58 -59.48 10.30
C THR A 175 -7.81 -58.48 11.19
N PRO A 176 -8.48 -57.68 12.04
CA PRO A 176 -7.80 -56.83 13.00
C PRO A 176 -7.38 -57.61 14.22
N THR A 177 -6.13 -57.48 14.64
CA THR A 177 -5.55 -57.98 15.88
C THR A 177 -5.94 -57.09 17.06
N PRO A 178 -6.34 -57.61 18.21
CA PRO A 178 -6.82 -56.85 19.35
C PRO A 178 -5.71 -56.17 20.13
N THR A 179 -5.87 -54.90 20.42
CA THR A 179 -5.02 -54.10 21.31
C THR A 179 -5.34 -54.41 22.76
N ARG A 180 -4.31 -54.66 23.54
CA ARG A 180 -4.34 -54.95 24.99
C ARG A 180 -4.84 -53.75 25.78
N THR A 181 -5.87 -53.98 26.59
CA THR A 181 -6.36 -53.12 27.68
C THR A 181 -5.45 -53.29 28.90
N SER A 182 -4.92 -52.20 29.43
CA SER A 182 -4.24 -52.16 30.73
C SER A 182 -5.19 -51.62 31.80
N THR A 183 -5.31 -52.38 32.84
CA THR A 183 -6.16 -52.21 34.02
C THR A 183 -5.63 -51.11 34.96
N PRO A 184 -6.50 -50.36 35.66
CA PRO A 184 -6.08 -49.32 36.61
C PRO A 184 -5.77 -49.93 37.99
N THR A 185 -4.74 -49.39 38.63
CA THR A 185 -4.40 -49.78 40.00
C THR A 185 -4.42 -48.60 40.97
N ARG A 186 -5.30 -48.73 41.93
CA ARG A 186 -5.32 -48.24 43.31
C ARG A 186 -5.11 -46.78 43.68
N THR A 187 -6.17 -46.25 44.21
CA THR A 187 -6.33 -45.20 45.22
C THR A 187 -5.50 -45.46 46.50
N ASN A 188 -4.79 -44.45 46.98
CA ASN A 188 -4.40 -44.31 48.37
C ASN A 188 -4.65 -42.87 48.82
N THR A 189 -5.62 -42.71 49.70
CA THR A 189 -5.75 -41.58 50.64
C THR A 189 -4.81 -41.79 51.82
N PRO A 190 -4.11 -40.74 52.28
CA PRO A 190 -4.37 -40.33 53.68
C PRO A 190 -4.44 -38.79 53.84
N THR A 191 -5.40 -38.41 54.60
CA THR A 191 -5.58 -37.16 55.33
C THR A 191 -4.40 -36.91 56.28
N ARG A 192 -3.80 -35.68 56.19
CA ARG A 192 -3.18 -35.07 57.38
C ARG A 192 -3.23 -33.54 57.25
N THR A 193 -4.00 -32.93 58.11
CA THR A 193 -4.06 -31.50 58.38
C THR A 193 -2.73 -31.06 59.02
N THR A 194 -2.08 -30.03 58.45
CA THR A 194 -1.06 -29.24 59.12
C THR A 194 -1.31 -27.76 58.89
N THR A 195 -1.30 -27.04 59.98
CA THR A 195 -1.42 -25.59 60.17
C THR A 195 -0.49 -24.82 59.24
N PRO A 196 -0.91 -23.66 58.64
CA PRO A 196 -0.03 -22.88 57.81
C PRO A 196 0.97 -22.09 58.64
N THR A 197 2.25 -22.37 58.43
CA THR A 197 3.36 -21.52 58.87
C THR A 197 3.51 -20.36 57.88
N ALA A 198 3.55 -19.16 58.40
CA ALA A 198 3.76 -17.92 57.61
C ALA A 198 5.06 -18.01 56.80
N THR A 199 4.95 -18.07 55.48
CA THR A 199 6.08 -17.99 54.59
C THR A 199 6.35 -16.52 54.26
N SER A 200 7.54 -16.03 54.57
CA SER A 200 8.06 -14.71 54.24
C SER A 200 7.89 -14.42 52.77
N THR A 201 7.28 -13.30 52.46
CA THR A 201 7.20 -12.71 51.10
C THR A 201 8.61 -12.36 50.66
N GLY A 202 9.23 -13.24 49.88
CA GLY A 202 10.45 -12.90 49.15
C GLY A 202 10.15 -11.78 48.15
N THR A 203 10.71 -10.63 48.41
CA THR A 203 10.75 -9.52 47.44
C THR A 203 11.43 -10.04 46.20
N ARG A 204 10.68 -10.20 45.10
CA ARG A 204 11.28 -10.46 43.80
C ARG A 204 12.16 -9.24 43.45
N THR A 205 13.46 -9.44 43.49
CA THR A 205 14.40 -8.52 42.87
C THR A 205 14.01 -8.42 41.37
N PRO A 206 13.75 -7.25 40.83
CA PRO A 206 13.50 -7.14 39.38
C PRO A 206 14.74 -7.67 38.65
N THR A 207 14.56 -8.65 37.80
CA THR A 207 15.59 -9.09 36.86
C THR A 207 15.99 -7.87 36.07
N ALA A 208 17.27 -7.50 36.13
CA ALA A 208 17.82 -6.42 35.36
C ALA A 208 17.52 -6.70 33.88
N THR A 209 16.58 -5.98 33.31
CA THR A 209 16.40 -5.91 31.86
C THR A 209 17.68 -5.27 31.35
N ASN A 210 18.47 -6.04 30.58
CA ASN A 210 19.60 -5.51 29.84
C ASN A 210 19.05 -4.49 28.83
N THR A 211 18.87 -3.27 29.27
CA THR A 211 18.58 -2.15 28.35
C THR A 211 19.83 -1.93 27.53
N PRO A 212 19.75 -2.06 26.19
CA PRO A 212 20.89 -1.77 25.32
C PRO A 212 21.41 -0.36 25.58
N PRO A 213 22.71 -0.10 25.39
CA PRO A 213 23.26 1.24 25.51
C PRO A 213 22.48 2.24 24.64
N PRO A 214 22.32 3.50 25.09
CA PRO A 214 21.72 4.55 24.27
C PRO A 214 22.41 4.64 22.90
N GLY A 215 21.60 4.72 21.82
CA GLY A 215 22.11 4.78 20.44
C GLY A 215 22.37 3.43 19.77
N THR A 216 22.15 2.31 20.45
CA THR A 216 22.19 0.98 19.78
C THR A 216 20.96 0.82 18.89
N HIS A 217 21.17 0.66 17.60
CA HIS A 217 20.10 0.36 16.63
C HIS A 217 19.69 -1.12 16.78
N LEU A 218 18.44 -1.36 17.12
CA LEU A 218 17.91 -2.70 17.37
C LEU A 218 17.26 -3.26 16.11
N GLU A 219 17.32 -4.55 15.91
CA GLU A 219 16.61 -5.21 14.81
C GLU A 219 15.07 -5.09 14.98
N ASN A 220 14.57 -5.18 16.18
CA ASN A 220 13.18 -4.92 16.53
C ASN A 220 13.09 -3.86 17.64
N PRO A 221 12.73 -2.61 17.31
CA PRO A 221 12.71 -1.51 18.28
C PRO A 221 11.64 -1.67 19.37
N PHE A 222 10.64 -2.51 19.17
CA PHE A 222 9.51 -2.65 20.06
C PHE A 222 9.80 -3.57 21.27
N VAL A 223 10.78 -4.47 21.15
CA VAL A 223 11.09 -5.43 22.21
C VAL A 223 11.64 -4.72 23.45
N GLY A 224 11.04 -4.99 24.61
CA GLY A 224 11.42 -4.37 25.88
C GLY A 224 11.21 -2.86 25.95
N ALA A 225 10.37 -2.31 25.06
CA ALA A 225 10.08 -0.88 25.05
C ALA A 225 8.94 -0.52 26.00
N THR A 226 9.05 0.66 26.62
CA THR A 226 7.94 1.38 27.24
C THR A 226 7.46 2.41 26.21
N TRP A 227 6.23 2.25 25.74
CA TRP A 227 5.73 3.02 24.61
C TRP A 227 5.08 4.31 25.08
N TYR A 228 5.32 5.38 24.35
CA TYR A 228 4.70 6.67 24.58
C TYR A 228 3.19 6.62 24.38
N ILE A 229 2.44 7.18 25.32
CA ILE A 229 0.99 7.39 25.22
C ILE A 229 0.77 8.85 24.85
N ASN A 230 0.18 9.09 23.67
CA ASN A 230 -0.09 10.46 23.20
C ASN A 230 -1.15 11.13 24.13
N PRO A 231 -0.77 12.16 24.91
CA PRO A 231 -1.70 12.76 25.90
C PRO A 231 -2.82 13.56 25.24
N ASP A 232 -2.62 14.08 24.04
CA ASP A 232 -3.62 14.87 23.35
C ASP A 232 -4.75 13.97 22.82
N TRP A 233 -4.40 12.83 22.25
CA TRP A 233 -5.39 11.80 21.89
C TRP A 233 -6.05 11.19 23.13
N ALA A 234 -5.30 10.86 24.16
CA ALA A 234 -5.83 10.31 25.41
C ALA A 234 -6.82 11.30 26.08
N ALA A 235 -6.59 12.60 25.98
CA ALA A 235 -7.52 13.61 26.45
C ALA A 235 -8.85 13.58 25.68
N SER A 236 -8.80 13.43 24.35
CA SER A 236 -9.99 13.27 23.50
C SER A 236 -10.78 12.01 23.85
N VAL A 237 -10.11 10.90 24.08
CA VAL A 237 -10.73 9.63 24.54
C VAL A 237 -11.41 9.83 25.90
N ASN A 238 -10.73 10.47 26.87
CA ASN A 238 -11.29 10.72 28.20
C ASN A 238 -12.48 11.67 28.16
N ALA A 239 -12.44 12.71 27.35
CA ALA A 239 -13.58 13.61 27.15
C ALA A 239 -14.80 12.86 26.56
N GLU A 240 -14.56 11.93 25.63
CA GLU A 240 -15.62 11.07 25.12
C GLU A 240 -16.15 10.12 26.20
N ALA A 241 -15.26 9.54 27.00
CA ALA A 241 -15.63 8.67 28.12
C ALA A 241 -16.50 9.39 29.15
N ASP A 242 -16.21 10.67 29.44
CA ASP A 242 -17.01 11.51 30.32
C ASP A 242 -18.42 11.78 29.75
N ARG A 243 -18.48 12.02 28.44
CA ARG A 243 -19.76 12.26 27.73
C ARG A 243 -20.64 11.01 27.70
N GLN A 244 -20.06 9.83 27.47
CA GLN A 244 -20.80 8.57 27.41
C GLN A 244 -21.20 8.05 28.78
N GLY A 245 -20.33 8.21 29.78
CA GLY A 245 -20.59 7.74 31.16
C GLY A 245 -20.72 6.21 31.27
N GLY A 246 -21.18 5.75 32.43
CA GLY A 246 -21.49 4.35 32.68
C GLY A 246 -20.38 3.36 32.34
N THR A 247 -20.74 2.13 32.05
CA THR A 247 -19.78 1.05 31.71
C THR A 247 -18.99 1.37 30.43
N LEU A 248 -19.62 2.01 29.45
CA LEU A 248 -18.96 2.38 28.20
C LEU A 248 -17.85 3.41 28.45
N GLY A 249 -18.11 4.44 29.23
CA GLY A 249 -17.10 5.43 29.61
C GLY A 249 -15.93 4.81 30.36
N VAL A 250 -16.18 3.84 31.26
CA VAL A 250 -15.11 3.08 31.94
C VAL A 250 -14.27 2.31 30.93
N THR A 251 -14.89 1.66 29.95
CA THR A 251 -14.18 0.94 28.90
C THR A 251 -13.34 1.87 28.03
N MET A 252 -13.87 3.04 27.65
CA MET A 252 -13.15 4.05 26.87
C MET A 252 -11.89 4.56 27.59
N ARG A 253 -11.95 4.79 28.90
CA ARG A 253 -10.76 5.19 29.67
C ARG A 253 -9.63 4.17 29.64
N LYS A 254 -9.94 2.87 29.50
CA LYS A 254 -8.92 1.85 29.31
C LYS A 254 -8.24 2.00 27.95
N VAL A 255 -8.98 2.39 26.91
CA VAL A 255 -8.43 2.66 25.58
C VAL A 255 -7.40 3.79 25.62
N ALA A 256 -7.63 4.83 26.43
CA ALA A 256 -6.69 5.96 26.59
C ALA A 256 -5.30 5.56 27.11
N GLN A 257 -5.11 4.34 27.59
CA GLN A 257 -3.83 3.82 28.11
C GLN A 257 -2.95 3.15 27.02
N TYR A 258 -3.41 3.07 25.79
CA TYR A 258 -2.65 2.48 24.70
C TYR A 258 -1.90 3.54 23.88
N SER A 259 -0.77 3.15 23.32
CA SER A 259 0.05 3.99 22.45
C SER A 259 -0.60 4.14 21.08
N THR A 260 -0.59 5.37 20.55
CA THR A 260 -0.91 5.69 19.16
C THR A 260 0.23 6.48 18.54
N PHE A 261 0.35 6.46 17.21
CA PHE A 261 1.36 7.24 16.53
C PHE A 261 0.93 8.72 16.44
N VAL A 262 1.91 9.62 16.42
CA VAL A 262 1.74 11.06 16.25
C VAL A 262 1.86 11.40 14.77
N TRP A 263 0.81 11.95 14.18
CA TRP A 263 0.81 12.35 12.77
C TRP A 263 1.43 13.72 12.59
N LEU A 264 2.47 13.78 11.75
CA LEU A 264 3.11 15.01 11.30
C LEU A 264 2.58 15.30 9.88
N ASP A 265 1.33 15.70 9.77
CA ASP A 265 0.62 15.80 8.48
C ASP A 265 0.68 17.19 7.84
N THR A 266 1.45 18.09 8.43
CA THR A 266 1.77 19.44 7.92
C THR A 266 3.07 19.94 8.55
N ILE A 267 3.64 21.00 7.99
CA ILE A 267 4.74 21.75 8.62
C ILE A 267 4.32 22.27 10.00
N ASP A 268 3.09 22.75 10.13
CA ASP A 268 2.55 23.21 11.40
C ASP A 268 2.50 22.12 12.48
N ALA A 269 2.25 20.87 12.11
CA ALA A 269 2.27 19.75 13.04
C ALA A 269 3.67 19.53 13.64
N VAL A 270 4.73 19.71 12.84
CA VAL A 270 6.10 19.62 13.34
C VAL A 270 6.40 20.74 14.35
N HIS A 271 5.89 21.93 14.11
CA HIS A 271 6.11 23.12 14.96
C HIS A 271 5.15 23.25 16.13
N GLY A 272 3.99 22.56 16.13
CA GLY A 272 2.94 22.73 17.13
C GLY A 272 2.23 24.08 17.03
N THR A 273 1.94 24.53 15.82
CA THR A 273 1.29 25.82 15.51
C THR A 273 -0.07 25.58 14.84
N ASN A 274 -0.84 26.63 14.64
CA ASN A 274 -2.08 26.64 13.85
C ASN A 274 -3.08 25.51 14.15
N GLY A 275 -3.32 25.23 15.44
CA GLY A 275 -4.30 24.24 15.90
C GLY A 275 -3.71 22.93 16.40
N TYR A 276 -2.40 22.72 16.25
CA TYR A 276 -1.70 21.62 16.90
C TYR A 276 -1.27 22.02 18.31
N SER A 277 -1.69 21.23 19.30
CA SER A 277 -1.44 21.51 20.73
C SER A 277 0.02 21.28 21.14
N ARG A 278 0.77 20.52 20.33
CA ARG A 278 2.11 20.06 20.66
C ARG A 278 2.97 19.91 19.41
N SER A 279 4.20 20.42 19.47
CA SER A 279 5.22 20.20 18.42
C SER A 279 5.81 18.79 18.49
N LEU A 280 6.56 18.38 17.47
CA LEU A 280 7.37 17.16 17.51
C LEU A 280 8.28 17.13 18.75
N ALA A 281 9.03 18.21 19.00
CA ALA A 281 9.88 18.32 20.19
C ALA A 281 9.05 18.16 21.49
N GLY A 282 7.87 18.76 21.54
CA GLY A 282 6.96 18.65 22.69
C GLY A 282 6.46 17.22 22.92
N HIS A 283 6.21 16.43 21.86
CA HIS A 283 5.88 15.01 21.98
C HIS A 283 7.07 14.18 22.46
N LEU A 284 8.29 14.44 21.95
CA LEU A 284 9.48 13.76 22.41
C LEU A 284 9.81 14.07 23.87
N ASP A 285 9.69 15.33 24.30
CA ASP A 285 9.86 15.72 25.70
C ASP A 285 8.80 15.09 26.61
N ALA A 286 7.55 15.01 26.16
CA ALA A 286 6.48 14.33 26.88
C ALA A 286 6.73 12.81 27.00
N ALA A 287 7.29 12.18 25.97
CA ALA A 287 7.67 10.76 26.01
C ALA A 287 8.75 10.53 27.09
N LEU A 288 9.79 11.37 27.12
CA LEU A 288 10.81 11.30 28.17
C LEU A 288 10.22 11.52 29.56
N ALA A 289 9.31 12.48 29.72
CA ALA A 289 8.64 12.78 30.99
C ALA A 289 7.75 11.60 31.47
N GLN A 290 7.18 10.81 30.56
CA GLN A 290 6.44 9.59 30.86
C GLN A 290 7.35 8.40 31.20
N GLY A 291 8.68 8.52 31.07
CA GLY A 291 9.61 7.40 31.16
C GLY A 291 9.49 6.43 29.98
N ALA A 292 8.91 6.86 28.88
CA ALA A 292 8.86 6.08 27.65
C ALA A 292 10.24 6.07 26.96
N ASN A 293 10.55 4.98 26.30
CA ASN A 293 11.76 4.83 25.50
C ASN A 293 11.46 4.45 24.03
N LEU A 294 10.17 4.52 23.65
CA LEU A 294 9.71 4.38 22.26
C LEU A 294 8.56 5.35 21.98
N ILE A 295 8.63 6.03 20.86
CA ILE A 295 7.56 6.84 20.29
C ILE A 295 7.35 6.47 18.83
N GLY A 296 6.07 6.35 18.42
CA GLY A 296 5.68 6.22 17.02
C GLY A 296 5.30 7.58 16.42
N ILE A 297 5.80 7.90 15.25
CA ILE A 297 5.44 9.09 14.47
C ILE A 297 5.05 8.70 13.05
N VAL A 298 4.26 9.54 12.37
CA VAL A 298 3.95 9.40 10.95
C VAL A 298 4.47 10.61 10.22
N ILE A 299 5.38 10.42 9.29
CA ILE A 299 5.87 11.45 8.37
C ILE A 299 4.92 11.42 7.17
N TYR A 300 4.19 12.53 6.94
CA TYR A 300 3.06 12.53 6.01
C TYR A 300 2.79 13.92 5.43
N ASP A 301 3.71 14.43 4.61
CA ASP A 301 3.51 15.73 3.97
C ASP A 301 4.17 15.85 2.59
N LEU A 302 4.27 14.72 1.83
CA LEU A 302 4.76 14.74 0.47
C LEU A 302 4.02 15.76 -0.40
N PRO A 303 4.72 16.45 -1.30
CA PRO A 303 4.07 17.30 -2.29
C PRO A 303 3.04 16.52 -3.13
N ASN A 304 1.84 17.07 -3.29
CA ASN A 304 0.69 16.40 -3.89
C ASN A 304 0.21 15.16 -3.12
N ARG A 305 0.46 15.10 -1.79
CA ARG A 305 0.00 14.00 -0.93
C ARG A 305 -1.45 13.63 -1.24
N ASP A 306 -1.74 12.33 -1.21
CA ASP A 306 -3.05 11.76 -1.58
C ASP A 306 -3.53 12.24 -2.93
N CYS A 307 -2.69 12.08 -3.92
CA CYS A 307 -2.91 12.55 -5.27
C CYS A 307 -4.19 12.02 -5.93
N SER A 308 -4.74 10.90 -5.42
CA SER A 308 -6.00 10.30 -5.89
C SER A 308 -7.17 10.45 -4.91
N ALA A 309 -6.89 10.75 -3.61
CA ALA A 309 -7.90 10.84 -2.56
C ALA A 309 -7.93 12.27 -1.97
N LEU A 310 -9.02 12.98 -2.18
CA LEU A 310 -9.10 14.40 -1.80
C LEU A 310 -9.34 14.61 -0.30
N ALA A 311 -9.84 13.61 0.42
CA ALA A 311 -10.22 13.74 1.82
C ALA A 311 -9.04 14.06 2.75
N SER A 312 -7.84 13.66 2.38
CA SER A 312 -6.61 13.80 3.16
C SER A 312 -5.48 14.53 2.39
N ASN A 313 -5.82 15.28 1.34
CA ASN A 313 -4.84 16.04 0.55
C ASN A 313 -3.94 16.92 1.44
N GLY A 314 -2.65 17.03 1.07
CA GLY A 314 -1.64 17.82 1.76
C GLY A 314 -1.64 19.30 1.36
N GLU A 315 -0.84 20.09 2.10
CA GLU A 315 -0.65 21.53 1.86
C GLU A 315 0.41 21.82 0.79
N LEU A 316 1.33 20.89 0.55
CA LEU A 316 2.43 21.09 -0.39
C LEU A 316 2.01 20.67 -1.79
N LEU A 317 2.29 21.54 -2.79
CA LEU A 317 2.04 21.26 -4.20
C LEU A 317 3.36 21.31 -4.98
N ILE A 318 3.62 20.31 -5.81
CA ILE A 318 4.82 20.24 -6.68
C ILE A 318 4.91 21.50 -7.53
N ALA A 319 3.80 21.89 -8.16
CA ALA A 319 3.72 23.10 -9.01
C ALA A 319 4.11 24.41 -8.29
N ASN A 320 4.01 24.43 -6.97
CA ASN A 320 4.29 25.62 -6.14
C ASN A 320 5.60 25.47 -5.32
N GLY A 321 6.55 24.65 -5.77
CA GLY A 321 7.82 24.45 -5.07
C GLY A 321 7.72 23.58 -3.83
N GLY A 322 6.66 22.78 -3.70
CA GLY A 322 6.41 21.92 -2.54
C GLY A 322 7.55 20.97 -2.22
N SER A 323 8.28 20.46 -3.25
CA SER A 323 9.44 19.60 -3.01
C SER A 323 10.57 20.29 -2.24
N ALA A 324 10.86 21.55 -2.54
CA ALA A 324 11.85 22.31 -1.80
C ALA A 324 11.40 22.54 -0.35
N ARG A 325 10.15 22.91 -0.13
CA ARG A 325 9.56 23.11 1.19
C ARG A 325 9.55 21.82 2.01
N TYR A 326 9.14 20.70 1.41
CA TYR A 326 9.20 19.38 2.04
C TYR A 326 10.58 19.06 2.57
N LYS A 327 11.63 19.34 1.78
CA LYS A 327 13.00 19.07 2.19
C LYS A 327 13.47 20.01 3.32
N THR A 328 13.29 21.32 3.15
CA THR A 328 13.90 22.32 4.03
C THR A 328 13.03 22.73 5.22
N GLU A 329 11.71 22.79 5.07
CA GLU A 329 10.79 23.26 6.12
C GLU A 329 10.18 22.10 6.91
N TYR A 330 10.24 20.86 6.36
CA TYR A 330 9.65 19.69 6.99
C TYR A 330 10.69 18.64 7.39
N ILE A 331 11.35 17.94 6.44
CA ILE A 331 12.29 16.84 6.75
C ILE A 331 13.54 17.34 7.48
N ASP A 332 14.15 18.47 7.06
CA ASP A 332 15.34 19.02 7.74
C ASP A 332 15.02 19.50 9.15
N VAL A 333 13.81 20.00 9.37
CA VAL A 333 13.33 20.39 10.71
C VAL A 333 13.14 19.16 11.59
N ILE A 334 12.49 18.10 11.08
CA ILE A 334 12.35 16.82 11.80
C ILE A 334 13.73 16.28 12.18
N TYR A 335 14.67 16.23 11.24
CA TYR A 335 16.04 15.80 11.49
C TYR A 335 16.68 16.59 12.62
N ASN A 336 16.62 17.93 12.56
CA ASN A 336 17.21 18.81 13.57
C ASN A 336 16.61 18.60 14.97
N VAL A 337 15.34 18.21 15.05
CA VAL A 337 14.69 17.90 16.32
C VAL A 337 15.14 16.53 16.84
N ILE A 338 15.00 15.46 16.04
CA ILE A 338 15.24 14.09 16.51
C ILE A 338 16.71 13.76 16.76
N SER A 339 17.63 14.46 16.11
CA SER A 339 19.08 14.29 16.28
C SER A 339 19.64 14.94 17.55
N GLN A 340 18.81 15.64 18.34
CA GLN A 340 19.28 16.24 19.58
C GLN A 340 19.74 15.18 20.59
N PRO A 341 20.88 15.36 21.26
CA PRO A 341 21.45 14.35 22.18
C PRO A 341 20.50 13.91 23.30
N LYS A 342 19.59 14.80 23.74
CA LYS A 342 18.60 14.47 24.79
C LYS A 342 17.62 13.36 24.40
N TYR A 343 17.45 13.11 23.09
CA TYR A 343 16.57 12.06 22.57
C TYR A 343 17.29 10.76 22.20
N ALA A 344 18.61 10.68 22.34
CA ALA A 344 19.39 9.51 21.91
C ALA A 344 18.95 8.18 22.56
N GLY A 345 18.32 8.22 23.72
CA GLY A 345 17.76 7.04 24.40
C GLY A 345 16.33 6.67 23.98
N LEU A 346 15.67 7.49 23.18
CA LEU A 346 14.28 7.30 22.74
C LEU A 346 14.25 6.69 21.34
N ARG A 347 13.73 5.47 21.18
CA ARG A 347 13.51 4.82 19.89
C ARG A 347 12.39 5.54 19.15
N ILE A 348 12.72 6.18 18.03
CA ILE A 348 11.76 6.96 17.22
C ILE A 348 11.39 6.11 16.00
N VAL A 349 10.21 5.50 16.06
CA VAL A 349 9.68 4.65 14.98
C VAL A 349 8.82 5.51 14.07
N ALA A 350 9.18 5.59 12.79
CA ALA A 350 8.48 6.40 11.82
C ALA A 350 7.80 5.56 10.73
N VAL A 351 6.51 5.79 10.50
CA VAL A 351 5.85 5.40 9.26
C VAL A 351 6.14 6.48 8.23
N ILE A 352 6.67 6.07 7.09
CA ILE A 352 7.12 6.97 6.03
C ILE A 352 6.07 7.05 4.94
N GLU A 353 5.42 8.20 4.84
CA GLU A 353 4.56 8.65 3.76
C GLU A 353 3.48 7.63 3.36
N PRO A 354 2.50 7.39 4.25
CA PRO A 354 1.35 6.54 3.94
C PRO A 354 0.72 6.84 2.59
N ASP A 355 0.25 5.78 1.91
CA ASP A 355 -0.47 5.82 0.62
C ASP A 355 0.31 6.41 -0.57
N SER A 356 1.57 6.85 -0.41
CA SER A 356 2.30 7.59 -1.43
C SER A 356 2.76 6.71 -2.62
N LEU A 357 3.74 5.85 -2.41
CA LEU A 357 4.29 4.98 -3.46
C LEU A 357 3.25 4.01 -4.05
N PRO A 358 2.32 3.43 -3.27
CA PRO A 358 1.20 2.65 -3.80
C PRO A 358 0.34 3.41 -4.82
N ASN A 359 0.09 4.70 -4.62
CA ASN A 359 -0.64 5.55 -5.57
C ASN A 359 0.04 5.64 -6.94
N LEU A 360 1.38 5.60 -6.99
CA LEU A 360 2.12 5.62 -8.25
C LEU A 360 1.98 4.31 -9.05
N VAL A 361 1.48 3.25 -8.44
CA VAL A 361 1.22 1.97 -9.11
C VAL A 361 -0.19 1.93 -9.71
N THR A 362 -1.18 2.39 -8.96
CA THR A 362 -2.59 2.14 -9.29
C THR A 362 -3.35 3.37 -9.78
N ASN A 363 -2.84 4.58 -9.50
CA ASN A 363 -3.61 5.81 -9.68
C ASN A 363 -3.01 6.82 -10.66
N LEU A 364 -2.13 6.39 -11.56
CA LEU A 364 -1.54 7.27 -12.58
C LEU A 364 -2.54 7.79 -13.64
N SER A 365 -3.80 7.36 -13.59
CA SER A 365 -4.87 7.99 -14.37
C SER A 365 -5.24 9.39 -13.86
N PHE A 366 -4.91 9.73 -12.62
CA PHE A 366 -5.13 11.06 -12.05
C PHE A 366 -3.95 11.99 -12.35
N ALA A 367 -4.24 13.20 -12.83
CA ALA A 367 -3.20 14.17 -13.21
C ALA A 367 -2.24 14.50 -12.05
N LYS A 368 -2.75 14.64 -10.80
CA LYS A 368 -1.92 14.90 -9.63
C LYS A 368 -0.97 13.74 -9.32
N CYS A 369 -1.40 12.48 -9.56
CA CYS A 369 -0.54 11.31 -9.37
C CYS A 369 0.50 11.19 -10.49
N GLN A 370 0.18 11.60 -11.71
CA GLN A 370 1.17 11.73 -12.80
C GLN A 370 2.24 12.77 -12.44
N GLU A 371 1.85 13.94 -11.92
CA GLU A 371 2.78 14.95 -11.44
C GLU A 371 3.64 14.40 -10.29
N ALA A 372 3.03 13.70 -9.31
CA ALA A 372 3.73 13.07 -8.19
C ALA A 372 4.70 11.94 -8.61
N ASN A 373 4.54 11.37 -9.79
CA ASN A 373 5.47 10.40 -10.38
C ASN A 373 6.64 11.06 -11.13
N GLY A 374 6.63 12.38 -11.29
CA GLY A 374 7.65 13.17 -11.96
C GLY A 374 8.74 13.72 -11.02
N PRO A 375 9.59 14.63 -11.54
CA PRO A 375 10.59 15.36 -10.75
C PRO A 375 9.95 16.14 -9.60
N GLY A 376 10.58 16.11 -8.43
CA GLY A 376 10.03 16.70 -7.21
C GLY A 376 8.84 15.94 -6.62
N GLY A 377 8.57 14.73 -7.11
CA GLY A 377 7.47 13.87 -6.68
C GLY A 377 7.84 12.89 -5.57
N TYR A 378 7.05 11.81 -5.46
CA TYR A 378 7.10 10.91 -4.31
C TYR A 378 8.43 10.14 -4.18
N VAL A 379 8.95 9.56 -5.28
CA VAL A 379 10.20 8.79 -5.25
C VAL A 379 11.35 9.65 -4.76
N GLU A 380 11.54 10.83 -5.35
CA GLU A 380 12.64 11.74 -5.02
C GLU A 380 12.58 12.21 -3.56
N ASN A 381 11.41 12.60 -3.09
CA ASN A 381 11.25 13.12 -1.74
C ASN A 381 11.28 12.02 -0.67
N THR A 382 10.78 10.82 -0.96
CA THR A 382 10.95 9.65 -0.08
C THR A 382 12.43 9.29 0.06
N GLN A 383 13.19 9.27 -1.05
CA GLN A 383 14.65 9.05 -1.00
C GLN A 383 15.37 10.13 -0.20
N TYR A 384 14.95 11.40 -0.35
CA TYR A 384 15.51 12.49 0.45
C TYR A 384 15.28 12.29 1.95
N ALA A 385 14.03 11.97 2.34
CA ALA A 385 13.68 11.72 3.73
C ALA A 385 14.49 10.56 4.33
N LEU A 386 14.58 9.44 3.62
CA LEU A 386 15.37 8.29 4.06
C LEU A 386 16.85 8.63 4.18
N ASN A 387 17.45 9.28 3.19
CA ASN A 387 18.86 9.68 3.22
C ASN A 387 19.18 10.65 4.37
N LYS A 388 18.24 11.53 4.71
CA LYS A 388 18.40 12.53 5.77
C LYS A 388 18.23 11.93 7.16
N LEU A 389 17.25 11.06 7.36
CA LEU A 389 16.85 10.58 8.68
C LEU A 389 17.58 9.29 9.10
N HIS A 390 17.93 8.42 8.15
CA HIS A 390 18.61 7.15 8.41
C HIS A 390 19.92 7.27 9.25
N PRO A 391 20.77 8.32 9.11
CA PRO A 391 21.94 8.46 9.93
C PRO A 391 21.70 8.67 11.43
N VAL A 392 20.47 8.95 11.85
CA VAL A 392 20.09 9.10 13.26
C VAL A 392 19.93 7.71 13.88
N SER A 393 20.87 7.30 14.72
CA SER A 393 21.01 5.90 15.20
C SER A 393 19.81 5.33 15.94
N ASN A 394 18.95 6.17 16.52
CA ASN A 394 17.73 5.80 17.23
C ASN A 394 16.44 6.01 16.41
N PHE A 395 16.58 6.29 15.12
CA PHE A 395 15.48 6.43 14.17
C PHE A 395 15.24 5.11 13.41
N TYR A 396 14.00 4.68 13.31
CA TYR A 396 13.57 3.43 12.68
C TYR A 396 12.51 3.74 11.62
N ALA A 397 12.81 3.45 10.36
CA ALA A 397 11.96 3.78 9.22
C ALA A 397 11.15 2.57 8.73
N TYR A 398 9.84 2.72 8.62
CA TYR A 398 8.92 1.74 8.03
C TYR A 398 8.16 2.38 6.89
N ILE A 399 8.33 1.84 5.67
CA ILE A 399 7.62 2.32 4.47
C ILE A 399 6.21 1.74 4.45
N ASP A 400 5.23 2.60 4.18
CA ASP A 400 3.85 2.17 3.97
C ASP A 400 3.70 1.41 2.64
N ILE A 401 2.99 0.29 2.70
CA ILE A 401 2.73 -0.59 1.55
C ILE A 401 1.23 -0.75 1.27
N GLY A 402 0.41 0.19 1.72
CA GLY A 402 -1.03 0.08 1.57
C GLY A 402 -1.60 -1.13 2.31
N HIS A 403 -2.41 -1.94 1.64
CA HIS A 403 -3.04 -3.11 2.24
C HIS A 403 -3.42 -4.17 1.21
N ALA A 404 -3.71 -5.40 1.66
CA ALA A 404 -4.10 -6.52 0.81
C ALA A 404 -5.27 -6.18 -0.15
N GLY A 405 -6.25 -5.39 0.32
CA GLY A 405 -7.40 -4.98 -0.49
C GLY A 405 -7.10 -3.95 -1.57
N TRP A 406 -5.88 -3.45 -1.64
CA TRP A 406 -5.40 -2.50 -2.66
C TRP A 406 -4.33 -3.12 -3.55
N LEU A 407 -3.30 -3.71 -2.94
CA LEU A 407 -2.12 -4.19 -3.68
C LEU A 407 -2.07 -5.72 -3.83
N GLY A 408 -3.07 -6.47 -3.39
CA GLY A 408 -3.04 -7.93 -3.36
C GLY A 408 -3.27 -8.63 -4.71
N TRP A 409 -3.61 -7.91 -5.79
CA TRP A 409 -3.68 -8.49 -7.14
C TRP A 409 -2.29 -8.63 -7.73
N PRO A 410 -2.03 -9.65 -8.58
CA PRO A 410 -0.68 -9.96 -9.05
C PRO A 410 0.08 -8.77 -9.62
N ASP A 411 -0.54 -8.01 -10.51
CA ASP A 411 0.12 -6.88 -11.17
C ASP A 411 0.38 -5.74 -10.18
N ASN A 412 -0.61 -5.41 -9.33
CA ASN A 412 -0.44 -4.39 -8.30
C ASN A 412 0.67 -4.78 -7.33
N PHE A 413 0.68 -6.02 -6.86
CA PHE A 413 1.68 -6.54 -5.93
C PHE A 413 3.09 -6.46 -6.53
N ASN A 414 3.29 -7.04 -7.72
CA ASN A 414 4.60 -7.10 -8.36
C ASN A 414 5.13 -5.70 -8.72
N ASN A 415 4.27 -4.82 -9.24
CA ASN A 415 4.65 -3.47 -9.59
C ASN A 415 4.98 -2.64 -8.33
N SER A 416 4.24 -2.82 -7.24
CA SER A 416 4.51 -2.15 -5.96
C SER A 416 5.83 -2.64 -5.34
N VAL A 417 6.07 -3.95 -5.32
CA VAL A 417 7.34 -4.53 -4.87
C VAL A 417 8.52 -3.95 -5.67
N ASN A 418 8.39 -3.85 -7.00
CA ASN A 418 9.44 -3.30 -7.84
C ASN A 418 9.67 -1.81 -7.59
N LEU A 419 8.60 -1.01 -7.58
CA LEU A 419 8.70 0.44 -7.37
C LEU A 419 9.32 0.76 -6.00
N ILE A 420 8.78 0.16 -4.94
CA ILE A 420 9.20 0.44 -3.56
C ILE A 420 10.64 -0.05 -3.33
N ALA A 421 10.98 -1.26 -3.80
CA ALA A 421 12.36 -1.75 -3.70
C ALA A 421 13.34 -0.84 -4.45
N ASN A 422 13.01 -0.41 -5.68
CA ASN A 422 13.87 0.49 -6.45
C ASN A 422 14.01 1.86 -5.77
N THR A 423 12.96 2.38 -5.16
CA THR A 423 13.00 3.63 -4.37
C THR A 423 13.99 3.49 -3.21
N ILE A 424 13.92 2.41 -2.46
CA ILE A 424 14.79 2.13 -1.31
C ILE A 424 16.23 1.90 -1.77
N LEU A 425 16.45 1.06 -2.76
CA LEU A 425 17.78 0.75 -3.30
C LEU A 425 18.47 1.96 -3.94
N GLY A 426 17.71 2.96 -4.38
CA GLY A 426 18.23 4.24 -4.89
C GLY A 426 18.68 5.22 -3.80
N THR A 427 18.56 4.88 -2.51
CA THR A 427 19.08 5.68 -1.39
C THR A 427 20.56 5.42 -1.13
N ASN A 428 21.20 6.29 -0.33
CA ASN A 428 22.63 6.16 0.02
C ASN A 428 22.96 4.86 0.77
N ALA A 429 22.05 4.38 1.63
CA ALA A 429 22.22 3.14 2.40
C ALA A 429 21.61 1.92 1.70
N GLY A 430 21.00 2.10 0.52
CA GLY A 430 20.37 1.04 -0.24
C GLY A 430 19.32 0.28 0.59
N GLY A 431 19.32 -1.05 0.51
CA GLY A 431 18.39 -1.90 1.25
C GLY A 431 18.40 -1.76 2.77
N ASN A 432 19.40 -1.08 3.34
CA ASN A 432 19.52 -0.81 4.78
C ASN A 432 18.97 0.55 5.20
N SER A 433 18.46 1.36 4.28
CA SER A 433 17.94 2.70 4.59
C SER A 433 16.62 2.69 5.38
N ILE A 434 16.01 1.53 5.52
CA ILE A 434 14.79 1.29 6.28
C ILE A 434 14.97 0.13 7.26
N ASP A 435 14.03 -0.04 8.19
CA ASP A 435 13.94 -1.18 9.09
C ASP A 435 12.84 -2.16 8.69
N GLY A 436 11.91 -1.71 7.88
CA GLY A 436 10.85 -2.58 7.39
C GLY A 436 9.72 -1.84 6.70
N PHE A 437 8.55 -2.47 6.74
CA PHE A 437 7.32 -2.04 6.09
C PHE A 437 6.16 -2.05 7.06
N ILE A 438 5.11 -1.34 6.69
CA ILE A 438 3.85 -1.36 7.41
C ILE A 438 2.68 -1.49 6.44
N SER A 439 1.72 -2.34 6.77
CA SER A 439 0.46 -2.48 6.04
C SER A 439 -0.74 -1.97 6.83
N ASN A 440 -1.86 -1.82 6.15
CA ASN A 440 -3.16 -1.47 6.72
C ASN A 440 -3.20 -0.12 7.45
N THR A 441 -2.23 0.77 7.19
CA THR A 441 -2.20 2.11 7.80
C THR A 441 -3.52 2.83 7.54
N ALA A 442 -4.17 3.28 8.60
CA ALA A 442 -5.46 3.97 8.56
C ALA A 442 -6.58 3.18 7.84
N ASN A 443 -6.50 1.85 7.77
CA ASN A 443 -7.49 0.99 7.14
C ASN A 443 -8.11 0.02 8.16
N THR A 444 -8.99 -0.87 7.68
CA THR A 444 -9.79 -1.78 8.52
C THR A 444 -9.70 -3.25 8.07
N SER A 445 -8.74 -3.59 7.19
CA SER A 445 -8.49 -4.96 6.74
C SER A 445 -8.06 -5.84 7.91
N VAL A 446 -8.56 -7.07 7.95
CA VAL A 446 -8.23 -8.00 9.04
C VAL A 446 -6.85 -8.61 8.86
N VAL A 447 -6.18 -8.88 9.98
CA VAL A 447 -4.89 -9.58 9.96
C VAL A 447 -5.05 -11.01 9.48
N THR A 448 -6.14 -11.68 9.86
CA THR A 448 -6.40 -13.07 9.49
C THR A 448 -7.87 -13.31 9.22
N GLU A 449 -8.17 -14.03 8.14
CA GLU A 449 -9.47 -14.65 7.85
C GLU A 449 -9.42 -16.13 8.25
N PRO A 450 -9.80 -16.50 9.51
CA PRO A 450 -9.48 -17.79 10.08
C PRO A 450 -10.32 -18.96 9.52
N TYR A 451 -11.39 -18.67 8.78
CA TYR A 451 -12.36 -19.68 8.34
C TYR A 451 -12.28 -20.03 6.87
N MET A 452 -11.28 -19.49 6.16
CA MET A 452 -11.08 -19.78 4.74
C MET A 452 -9.63 -19.52 4.31
N THR A 453 -9.27 -20.09 3.16
CA THR A 453 -8.02 -19.76 2.46
C THR A 453 -8.31 -19.35 1.02
N ALA A 454 -7.43 -18.56 0.41
CA ALA A 454 -7.65 -18.01 -0.94
C ALA A 454 -7.94 -19.07 -1.99
N ASN A 455 -7.29 -20.22 -1.92
CA ASN A 455 -7.40 -21.31 -2.88
C ASN A 455 -8.35 -22.44 -2.43
N GLN A 456 -8.99 -22.32 -1.26
CA GLN A 456 -10.01 -23.27 -0.83
C GLN A 456 -11.13 -23.33 -1.88
N SER A 457 -11.54 -24.54 -2.26
CA SER A 457 -12.59 -24.74 -3.26
C SER A 457 -13.97 -24.85 -2.63
N ILE A 458 -14.93 -24.05 -3.10
CA ILE A 458 -16.34 -24.15 -2.79
C ILE A 458 -17.08 -24.49 -4.09
N SER A 459 -17.62 -25.69 -4.20
CA SER A 459 -18.26 -26.20 -5.42
C SER A 459 -17.43 -26.02 -6.70
N GLY A 460 -16.12 -26.26 -6.60
CA GLY A 460 -15.19 -26.16 -7.74
C GLY A 460 -14.63 -24.77 -8.02
N GLN A 461 -15.02 -23.74 -7.26
CA GLN A 461 -14.53 -22.38 -7.42
C GLN A 461 -13.65 -21.97 -6.23
N PRO A 462 -12.49 -21.33 -6.44
CA PRO A 462 -11.63 -20.90 -5.33
C PRO A 462 -12.25 -19.71 -4.61
N VAL A 463 -12.09 -19.64 -3.28
CA VAL A 463 -12.61 -18.55 -2.43
C VAL A 463 -12.23 -17.18 -2.96
N ARG A 464 -10.99 -17.00 -3.45
CA ARG A 464 -10.54 -15.73 -4.02
C ARG A 464 -11.32 -15.25 -5.24
N SER A 465 -12.10 -16.10 -5.90
CA SER A 465 -12.96 -15.73 -7.04
C SER A 465 -14.31 -15.16 -6.62
N ALA A 466 -14.63 -15.16 -5.33
CA ALA A 466 -15.85 -14.54 -4.82
C ALA A 466 -15.90 -13.03 -5.08
N ASP A 467 -17.09 -12.46 -5.14
CA ASP A 467 -17.35 -11.04 -5.40
C ASP A 467 -16.60 -10.11 -4.44
N PHE A 468 -16.43 -10.51 -3.18
CA PHE A 468 -15.69 -9.71 -2.20
C PHE A 468 -14.20 -9.67 -2.50
N PHE A 469 -13.59 -10.78 -2.93
CA PHE A 469 -12.14 -10.87 -3.15
C PHE A 469 -11.69 -10.57 -4.58
N GLN A 470 -12.56 -10.72 -5.58
CA GLN A 470 -12.29 -10.34 -6.97
C GLN A 470 -10.96 -10.87 -7.53
N TRP A 471 -10.66 -12.14 -7.29
CA TRP A 471 -9.39 -12.78 -7.68
C TRP A 471 -8.15 -12.23 -6.99
N ASN A 472 -8.29 -11.46 -5.91
CA ASN A 472 -7.17 -11.08 -5.07
C ASN A 472 -6.46 -12.35 -4.55
N GLN A 473 -5.12 -12.39 -4.63
CA GLN A 473 -4.35 -13.55 -4.16
C GLN A 473 -4.30 -13.65 -2.63
N TYR A 474 -4.45 -12.52 -1.95
CA TYR A 474 -4.36 -12.41 -0.51
C TYR A 474 -5.71 -12.00 0.07
N ILE A 475 -6.28 -12.86 0.90
CA ILE A 475 -7.60 -12.62 1.49
C ILE A 475 -7.53 -11.81 2.78
N ASP A 476 -6.33 -11.68 3.37
CA ASP A 476 -6.06 -10.98 4.62
C ASP A 476 -4.66 -10.33 4.61
N GLU A 477 -4.37 -9.49 5.62
CA GLU A 477 -3.07 -8.82 5.71
C GLU A 477 -1.94 -9.81 6.04
N GLY A 478 -2.19 -10.84 6.85
CA GLY A 478 -1.15 -11.79 7.24
C GLY A 478 -0.54 -12.54 6.07
N THR A 479 -1.36 -12.98 5.11
CA THR A 479 -0.87 -13.64 3.88
C THR A 479 -0.21 -12.67 2.92
N PHE A 480 -0.72 -11.44 2.82
CA PHE A 480 -0.12 -10.37 2.01
C PHE A 480 1.25 -9.96 2.55
N ASP A 481 1.36 -9.70 3.83
CA ASP A 481 2.58 -9.23 4.49
C ASP A 481 3.68 -10.31 4.49
N ALA A 482 3.32 -11.58 4.67
CA ALA A 482 4.27 -12.68 4.56
C ALA A 482 4.87 -12.79 3.15
N ALA A 483 4.05 -12.62 2.12
CA ALA A 483 4.49 -12.59 0.73
C ALA A 483 5.37 -11.36 0.44
N TRP A 484 4.98 -10.19 0.99
CA TRP A 484 5.76 -8.96 0.87
C TRP A 484 7.16 -9.08 1.47
N LYS A 485 7.24 -9.59 2.71
CA LYS A 485 8.55 -9.87 3.36
C LYS A 485 9.45 -10.73 2.49
N SER A 486 8.90 -11.80 1.92
CA SER A 486 9.65 -12.72 1.07
C SER A 486 10.13 -12.05 -0.21
N ALA A 487 9.28 -11.24 -0.84
CA ALA A 487 9.61 -10.51 -2.07
C ALA A 487 10.70 -9.46 -1.83
N MET A 488 10.65 -8.73 -0.73
CA MET A 488 11.65 -7.71 -0.38
C MET A 488 12.97 -8.32 0.07
N ALA A 489 12.95 -9.44 0.80
CA ALA A 489 14.15 -10.21 1.11
C ALA A 489 14.90 -10.65 -0.14
N ALA A 490 14.17 -11.13 -1.17
CA ALA A 490 14.75 -11.52 -2.45
C ALA A 490 15.42 -10.35 -3.22
N LYS A 491 15.06 -9.10 -2.89
CA LYS A 491 15.66 -7.89 -3.44
C LYS A 491 16.79 -7.31 -2.58
N GLY A 492 17.13 -7.95 -1.46
CA GLY A 492 18.17 -7.48 -0.54
C GLY A 492 17.76 -6.23 0.27
N VAL A 493 16.47 -6.05 0.51
CA VAL A 493 15.92 -4.96 1.32
C VAL A 493 15.54 -5.51 2.70
N LYS A 494 15.87 -4.77 3.77
CA LYS A 494 15.38 -5.07 5.13
C LYS A 494 13.86 -5.18 5.12
N ASN A 495 13.33 -6.17 5.83
CA ASN A 495 11.94 -6.59 5.70
C ASN A 495 11.24 -6.82 7.04
N GLY A 496 11.58 -6.04 8.08
CA GLY A 496 10.74 -5.93 9.28
C GLY A 496 9.29 -5.62 8.88
N MET A 497 8.31 -6.07 9.66
CA MET A 497 6.92 -5.86 9.30
C MET A 497 6.11 -5.39 10.50
N LEU A 498 5.31 -4.34 10.28
CA LEU A 498 4.28 -3.84 11.18
C LEU A 498 2.92 -3.96 10.50
N VAL A 499 1.86 -3.97 11.29
CA VAL A 499 0.48 -3.83 10.79
C VAL A 499 -0.31 -2.91 11.72
N ASP A 500 -1.08 -2.00 11.12
CA ASP A 500 -2.01 -1.15 11.88
C ASP A 500 -3.26 -1.96 12.25
N THR A 501 -3.44 -2.18 13.56
CA THR A 501 -4.56 -2.93 14.11
C THR A 501 -5.57 -2.03 14.84
N SER A 502 -5.48 -0.72 14.68
CA SER A 502 -6.30 0.23 15.42
C SER A 502 -7.81 0.08 15.19
N ARG A 503 -8.22 -0.36 13.99
CA ARG A 503 -9.63 -0.34 13.59
C ARG A 503 -10.10 -1.61 12.86
N ASN A 504 -9.40 -2.72 12.98
CA ASN A 504 -9.67 -3.97 12.24
C ASN A 504 -10.26 -5.11 13.08
N GLY A 505 -10.85 -4.80 14.23
CA GLY A 505 -11.36 -5.80 15.18
C GLY A 505 -12.61 -6.53 14.72
N TRP A 506 -13.60 -5.83 14.15
CA TRP A 506 -14.85 -6.38 13.64
C TRP A 506 -15.57 -7.31 14.62
N GLY A 507 -15.62 -6.96 15.92
CA GLY A 507 -16.12 -7.83 17.00
C GLY A 507 -17.63 -7.75 17.25
N GLY A 508 -18.32 -6.80 16.61
CA GLY A 508 -19.71 -6.49 16.96
C GLY A 508 -20.74 -7.41 16.32
N CYS A 509 -21.91 -7.48 16.96
CA CYS A 509 -23.17 -7.89 16.39
C CYS A 509 -24.06 -6.67 16.09
N GLY A 510 -23.49 -5.48 15.97
CA GLY A 510 -24.26 -4.27 15.69
C GLY A 510 -25.29 -3.93 16.75
N GLY A 511 -24.86 -3.68 17.98
CA GLY A 511 -25.73 -3.18 19.06
C GLY A 511 -26.15 -1.72 18.92
N SER A 512 -25.76 -1.05 17.85
CA SER A 512 -26.22 0.29 17.50
C SER A 512 -27.28 0.20 16.40
N SER A 513 -28.18 1.17 16.37
CA SER A 513 -29.27 1.35 15.41
C SER A 513 -28.83 1.48 13.93
N TYR A 514 -27.58 1.23 13.60
CA TYR A 514 -27.06 1.16 12.25
C TYR A 514 -27.34 -0.21 11.66
N VAL A 515 -28.28 -0.19 10.75
CA VAL A 515 -28.91 -1.32 10.09
C VAL A 515 -27.91 -2.27 9.47
N SER A 516 -28.09 -3.58 9.68
CA SER A 516 -27.50 -4.72 8.96
C SER A 516 -26.05 -5.12 9.24
N GLN A 517 -25.49 -4.87 10.42
CA GLN A 517 -24.20 -5.48 10.73
C GLN A 517 -24.35 -6.96 11.05
N GLN A 518 -23.79 -7.78 10.20
CA GLN A 518 -23.64 -9.20 10.51
C GLN A 518 -22.67 -9.33 11.70
N CYS A 519 -22.99 -10.19 12.65
CA CYS A 519 -22.11 -10.53 13.75
C CYS A 519 -20.79 -11.10 13.22
N ARG A 520 -19.71 -10.88 13.98
CA ARG A 520 -18.45 -11.62 13.74
C ARG A 520 -18.76 -13.12 13.73
N PRO A 521 -18.38 -13.86 12.67
CA PRO A 521 -18.62 -15.30 12.63
C PRO A 521 -17.77 -16.01 13.70
N THR A 522 -18.29 -17.12 14.21
CA THR A 522 -17.62 -18.01 15.17
C THR A 522 -17.12 -19.30 14.53
N GLY A 523 -17.33 -19.48 13.22
CA GLY A 523 -16.93 -20.63 12.44
C GLY A 523 -17.20 -20.44 10.94
N PRO A 524 -16.72 -21.37 10.10
CA PRO A 524 -17.00 -21.32 8.67
C PRO A 524 -18.48 -21.63 8.37
N SER A 525 -19.02 -21.02 7.34
CA SER A 525 -20.34 -21.34 6.78
C SER A 525 -20.33 -22.76 6.17
N THR A 526 -21.49 -23.41 6.17
CA THR A 526 -21.70 -24.69 5.50
C THR A 526 -22.28 -24.54 4.08
N SER A 527 -22.43 -23.31 3.60
CA SER A 527 -22.99 -23.04 2.26
C SER A 527 -22.10 -23.60 1.15
N THR A 528 -22.72 -24.19 0.15
CA THR A 528 -22.06 -24.62 -1.10
C THR A 528 -22.09 -23.56 -2.18
N VAL A 529 -22.73 -22.41 -1.94
CA VAL A 529 -22.73 -21.24 -2.82
C VAL A 529 -21.58 -20.33 -2.42
N LEU A 530 -20.64 -20.10 -3.33
CA LEU A 530 -19.36 -19.41 -3.05
C LEU A 530 -19.55 -18.06 -2.34
N ASN A 531 -20.32 -17.14 -2.90
CA ASN A 531 -20.52 -15.81 -2.31
C ASN A 531 -21.20 -15.88 -0.94
N THR A 532 -22.19 -16.76 -0.77
CA THR A 532 -22.84 -16.97 0.53
C THR A 532 -21.87 -17.56 1.56
N PHE A 533 -21.00 -18.51 1.14
CA PHE A 533 -19.96 -19.05 2.00
C PHE A 533 -19.02 -17.95 2.47
N VAL A 534 -18.49 -17.16 1.54
CA VAL A 534 -17.54 -16.08 1.85
C VAL A 534 -18.18 -15.02 2.73
N ASP A 535 -19.37 -14.54 2.38
CA ASP A 535 -20.07 -13.48 3.14
C ASP A 535 -20.42 -13.90 4.56
N ALA A 536 -20.75 -15.18 4.77
CA ALA A 536 -21.07 -15.70 6.10
C ALA A 536 -19.83 -16.08 6.93
N SER A 537 -18.70 -16.38 6.29
CA SER A 537 -17.47 -16.86 6.97
C SER A 537 -16.44 -15.76 7.23
N ARG A 538 -16.37 -14.72 6.38
CA ARG A 538 -15.33 -13.68 6.51
C ARG A 538 -15.53 -12.82 7.74
N ILE A 539 -14.42 -12.41 8.35
CA ILE A 539 -14.37 -11.46 9.47
C ILE A 539 -14.55 -10.02 8.97
N ASP A 540 -13.90 -9.65 7.87
CA ASP A 540 -14.01 -8.33 7.24
C ASP A 540 -15.45 -8.10 6.75
N ARG A 541 -16.16 -7.12 7.34
CA ARG A 541 -17.58 -6.86 7.05
C ARG A 541 -17.81 -5.72 6.06
N ARG A 542 -16.76 -5.16 5.48
CA ARG A 542 -16.95 -4.17 4.41
C ARG A 542 -17.76 -4.75 3.26
N PRO A 543 -18.61 -3.96 2.58
CA PRO A 543 -19.32 -4.42 1.38
C PRO A 543 -18.37 -4.74 0.21
N GLY A 544 -17.27 -4.00 0.10
CA GLY A 544 -16.22 -4.20 -0.88
C GLY A 544 -14.83 -4.09 -0.23
N LYS A 545 -13.87 -4.90 -0.69
CA LYS A 545 -12.51 -4.93 -0.13
C LYS A 545 -11.76 -3.59 -0.32
N GLY A 546 -12.14 -2.80 -1.33
CA GLY A 546 -11.60 -1.46 -1.58
C GLY A 546 -12.22 -0.32 -0.76
N ASN A 547 -13.21 -0.60 0.14
CA ASN A 547 -13.76 0.42 1.01
C ASN A 547 -12.76 0.78 2.12
N TRP A 548 -12.56 2.07 2.39
CA TRP A 548 -11.56 2.52 3.35
C TRP A 548 -12.05 3.57 4.35
N CYS A 549 -12.89 4.52 3.92
CA CYS A 549 -13.24 5.70 4.72
C CYS A 549 -14.24 5.39 5.82
N ASN A 550 -13.93 5.70 7.06
CA ASN A 550 -14.80 5.67 8.25
C ASN A 550 -15.76 4.48 8.29
N GLN A 551 -15.24 3.25 8.13
CA GLN A 551 -16.07 2.07 7.91
C GLN A 551 -17.03 1.77 9.07
N ASN A 552 -18.32 1.78 8.74
CA ASN A 552 -19.38 1.37 9.67
C ASN A 552 -19.21 -0.11 10.04
N GLY A 553 -19.27 -0.41 11.33
CA GLY A 553 -19.10 -1.77 11.86
C GLY A 553 -17.68 -2.13 12.25
N ALA A 554 -16.71 -1.36 11.86
CA ALA A 554 -15.33 -1.54 12.30
C ALA A 554 -15.23 -1.50 13.84
N GLY A 555 -14.25 -2.20 14.39
CA GLY A 555 -13.95 -2.27 15.82
C GLY A 555 -12.47 -2.06 16.09
N ILE A 556 -12.12 -1.62 17.30
CA ILE A 556 -10.72 -1.64 17.74
C ILE A 556 -10.20 -3.07 17.65
N GLY A 557 -9.04 -3.25 16.98
CA GLY A 557 -8.39 -4.54 16.81
C GLY A 557 -7.45 -4.92 17.96
N ALA A 558 -6.48 -5.77 17.67
CA ALA A 558 -5.46 -6.16 18.63
C ALA A 558 -4.71 -4.94 19.18
N ARG A 559 -4.36 -5.00 20.47
CA ARG A 559 -3.65 -3.89 21.14
C ARG A 559 -2.20 -3.81 20.66
N PRO A 560 -1.58 -2.61 20.71
CA PRO A 560 -0.17 -2.47 20.44
C PRO A 560 0.67 -3.46 21.24
N GLN A 561 1.47 -4.27 20.55
CA GLN A 561 2.23 -5.36 21.13
C GLN A 561 3.43 -5.73 20.29
N ALA A 562 4.60 -5.87 20.91
CA ALA A 562 5.79 -6.42 20.28
C ALA A 562 5.68 -7.94 20.13
N ASN A 563 6.21 -8.48 19.02
CA ASN A 563 6.23 -9.91 18.70
C ASN A 563 4.87 -10.60 18.98
N PRO A 564 3.77 -10.19 18.31
CA PRO A 564 2.45 -10.73 18.56
C PRO A 564 2.43 -12.25 18.34
N PRO A 565 1.92 -13.06 19.29
CA PRO A 565 2.07 -14.52 19.28
C PRO A 565 1.29 -15.20 18.14
N ASP A 566 0.18 -14.61 17.71
CA ASP A 566 -0.75 -15.23 16.74
C ASP A 566 -0.41 -14.91 15.28
N ALA A 567 0.71 -14.22 15.05
CA ALA A 567 1.04 -13.70 13.72
C ALA A 567 2.04 -14.56 12.94
N GLY A 568 2.29 -15.79 13.32
CA GLY A 568 3.20 -16.70 12.60
C GLY A 568 4.64 -16.20 12.46
N GLY A 569 5.06 -15.22 13.29
CA GLY A 569 6.38 -14.59 13.19
C GLY A 569 6.52 -13.60 12.05
N VAL A 570 5.44 -13.19 11.41
CA VAL A 570 5.45 -12.19 10.34
C VAL A 570 5.80 -10.81 10.88
N TYR A 571 5.20 -10.41 12.01
CA TYR A 571 5.24 -9.05 12.53
C TYR A 571 6.25 -8.84 13.66
N GLN A 572 6.96 -7.72 13.59
CA GLN A 572 7.74 -7.18 14.72
C GLN A 572 6.83 -6.58 15.80
N ALA A 573 5.72 -5.95 15.36
CA ALA A 573 4.72 -5.44 16.28
C ALA A 573 3.34 -5.27 15.61
N PHE A 574 2.28 -5.35 16.41
CA PHE A 574 1.01 -4.70 16.16
C PHE A 574 1.08 -3.27 16.68
N VAL A 575 0.60 -2.32 15.91
CA VAL A 575 0.65 -0.89 16.23
C VAL A 575 -0.70 -0.23 15.96
N TRP A 576 -0.95 0.92 16.60
CA TRP A 576 -2.07 1.79 16.28
C TRP A 576 -1.53 3.06 15.63
N VAL A 577 -1.44 3.03 14.32
CA VAL A 577 -0.96 4.18 13.55
C VAL A 577 -2.05 5.23 13.45
N LYS A 578 -3.24 4.84 12.96
CA LYS A 578 -4.40 5.74 12.99
C LYS A 578 -5.00 5.75 14.39
N PRO A 579 -4.99 6.89 15.10
CA PRO A 579 -5.62 6.98 16.41
C PRO A 579 -7.12 6.67 16.30
N PRO A 580 -7.66 5.67 17.02
CA PRO A 580 -9.10 5.38 17.01
C PRO A 580 -9.92 6.62 17.38
N GLY A 581 -10.94 6.93 16.57
CA GLY A 581 -11.81 8.10 16.76
C GLY A 581 -11.40 9.33 15.94
N GLU A 582 -10.28 9.28 15.21
CA GLU A 582 -9.95 10.33 14.23
C GLU A 582 -10.51 9.98 12.86
N SER A 583 -11.28 10.89 12.26
CA SER A 583 -11.91 10.72 10.96
C SER A 583 -10.89 10.49 9.82
N ASP A 584 -11.26 9.71 8.81
CA ASP A 584 -10.52 9.57 7.56
C ASP A 584 -10.85 10.68 6.56
N GLY A 585 -12.07 11.23 6.62
CA GLY A 585 -12.56 12.28 5.75
C GLY A 585 -14.03 12.58 6.00
N SER A 586 -14.47 13.74 5.57
CA SER A 586 -15.86 14.18 5.76
C SER A 586 -16.83 13.40 4.88
N SER A 587 -18.03 13.11 5.43
CA SER A 587 -19.12 12.43 4.70
C SER A 587 -19.80 13.30 3.65
N SER A 588 -19.51 14.59 3.64
CA SER A 588 -19.96 15.57 2.64
C SER A 588 -18.93 16.69 2.50
N LEU A 589 -19.07 17.51 1.44
CA LEU A 589 -18.17 18.65 1.23
C LEU A 589 -18.33 19.66 2.39
N ILE A 590 -17.22 19.93 3.08
CA ILE A 590 -17.09 20.99 4.08
C ILE A 590 -16.19 22.08 3.48
N PRO A 591 -16.70 23.29 3.21
CA PRO A 591 -15.89 24.40 2.71
C PRO A 591 -14.75 24.79 3.66
N VAL A 592 -13.72 25.45 3.12
CA VAL A 592 -12.66 26.04 3.94
C VAL A 592 -13.26 27.00 4.98
N GLY A 593 -12.90 26.84 6.24
CA GLY A 593 -13.46 27.57 7.35
C GLY A 593 -13.08 26.94 8.70
N PRO A 594 -13.74 27.33 9.81
CA PRO A 594 -13.41 26.83 11.15
C PRO A 594 -13.47 25.29 11.27
N ASP A 595 -14.37 24.65 10.53
CA ASP A 595 -14.53 23.18 10.52
C ASP A 595 -13.58 22.49 9.53
N ASN A 596 -12.97 23.23 8.61
CA ASN A 596 -11.99 22.77 7.63
C ASN A 596 -10.91 23.84 7.39
N PRO A 597 -10.08 24.16 8.38
CA PRO A 597 -9.07 25.22 8.24
C PRO A 597 -7.96 24.84 7.28
N GLY A 598 -7.64 23.55 7.14
CA GLY A 598 -6.62 23.03 6.24
C GLY A 598 -7.09 22.84 4.79
N GLY A 599 -8.34 23.19 4.45
CA GLY A 599 -8.86 23.06 3.08
C GLY A 599 -8.89 21.62 2.56
N LYS A 600 -9.09 20.64 3.45
CA LYS A 600 -9.22 19.22 3.03
C LYS A 600 -10.37 19.07 2.04
N GLY A 601 -10.16 18.30 0.99
CA GLY A 601 -11.18 18.03 -0.04
C GLY A 601 -12.25 17.05 0.44
N PHE A 602 -13.21 16.80 -0.44
CA PHE A 602 -14.24 15.77 -0.23
C PHE A 602 -13.98 14.60 -1.18
N ASP A 603 -13.89 13.40 -0.60
CA ASP A 603 -13.81 12.15 -1.37
C ASP A 603 -15.13 11.39 -1.28
N ARG A 604 -15.67 11.00 -2.42
CA ARG A 604 -16.92 10.25 -2.47
C ARG A 604 -16.88 8.89 -1.77
N MET A 605 -15.70 8.31 -1.57
CA MET A 605 -15.57 7.09 -0.77
C MET A 605 -15.91 7.32 0.72
N CYS A 606 -15.97 8.57 1.18
CA CYS A 606 -16.46 8.95 2.50
C CYS A 606 -17.97 9.30 2.54
N ASP A 607 -18.64 9.34 1.39
CA ASP A 607 -20.08 9.57 1.27
C ASP A 607 -20.87 8.28 1.54
N PRO A 608 -21.67 8.18 2.62
CA PRO A 608 -22.41 6.97 2.95
C PRO A 608 -23.49 6.60 1.92
N THR A 609 -23.88 7.54 1.05
CA THR A 609 -24.90 7.33 0.02
C THR A 609 -24.28 6.86 -1.31
N TYR A 610 -22.96 6.93 -1.45
CA TYR A 610 -22.30 6.58 -2.70
C TYR A 610 -22.24 5.06 -2.90
N MET A 611 -22.70 4.61 -4.07
CA MET A 611 -22.74 3.19 -4.44
C MET A 611 -21.39 2.69 -4.99
N GLY A 612 -20.31 3.45 -4.77
CA GLY A 612 -18.96 3.04 -5.14
C GLY A 612 -18.66 3.19 -6.63
N ASN A 613 -17.56 2.60 -7.02
CA ASN A 613 -17.04 2.53 -8.39
C ASN A 613 -16.36 1.16 -8.62
N ALA A 614 -15.65 1.01 -9.73
CA ALA A 614 -14.96 -0.24 -10.06
C ALA A 614 -13.93 -0.69 -9.01
N LEU A 615 -13.31 0.26 -8.25
CA LEU A 615 -12.30 -0.06 -7.24
C LEU A 615 -12.87 -0.78 -6.01
N ASN A 616 -14.16 -0.61 -5.72
CA ASN A 616 -14.85 -1.32 -4.65
C ASN A 616 -15.99 -2.22 -5.17
N ASN A 617 -15.91 -2.62 -6.44
CA ASN A 617 -16.89 -3.47 -7.13
C ASN A 617 -18.30 -2.85 -7.19
N ASN A 618 -18.40 -1.53 -7.30
CA ASN A 618 -19.67 -0.79 -7.32
C ASN A 618 -20.56 -1.13 -6.10
N LYS A 619 -19.93 -1.36 -4.93
CA LYS A 619 -20.64 -1.59 -3.66
C LYS A 619 -20.79 -0.26 -2.92
N ASN A 620 -21.85 -0.13 -2.11
CA ASN A 620 -21.98 1.00 -1.19
C ASN A 620 -20.69 1.18 -0.37
N THR A 621 -20.27 2.41 -0.13
CA THR A 621 -19.05 2.73 0.62
C THR A 621 -19.11 2.29 2.07
N ASN A 622 -20.30 2.15 2.66
CA ASN A 622 -20.51 1.83 4.06
C ASN A 622 -19.81 2.81 5.02
N ALA A 623 -19.52 4.02 4.55
CA ALA A 623 -18.95 5.07 5.39
C ALA A 623 -19.97 5.53 6.46
N LEU A 624 -19.49 5.93 7.62
CA LEU A 624 -20.34 6.52 8.65
C LEU A 624 -20.82 7.92 8.22
N PRO A 625 -22.09 8.27 8.47
CA PRO A 625 -22.60 9.62 8.21
C PRO A 625 -22.03 10.63 9.21
N ASP A 626 -22.17 11.92 8.90
CA ASP A 626 -21.82 13.05 9.74
C ASP A 626 -20.33 13.09 10.18
N ALA A 627 -19.46 12.47 9.39
CA ALA A 627 -18.03 12.48 9.63
C ALA A 627 -17.44 13.90 9.40
N PRO A 628 -16.58 14.40 10.30
CA PRO A 628 -15.82 15.62 10.09
C PRO A 628 -14.67 15.40 9.11
N VAL A 629 -13.94 16.44 8.74
CA VAL A 629 -12.74 16.33 7.91
C VAL A 629 -11.68 15.43 8.54
N SER A 630 -10.79 14.92 7.72
CA SER A 630 -9.68 14.03 8.12
C SER A 630 -8.90 14.57 9.32
N GLY A 631 -8.57 13.71 10.27
CA GLY A 631 -7.83 14.01 11.49
C GLY A 631 -8.67 14.60 12.64
N ARG A 632 -9.91 15.04 12.40
CA ARG A 632 -10.79 15.55 13.46
C ARG A 632 -11.43 14.41 14.26
N TRP A 633 -11.70 14.67 15.54
CA TRP A 633 -12.38 13.73 16.42
C TRP A 633 -13.78 13.40 15.91
N PHE A 634 -14.06 12.12 15.75
CA PHE A 634 -15.34 11.59 15.27
C PHE A 634 -15.96 10.67 16.33
N SER A 635 -16.77 11.24 17.18
CA SER A 635 -17.41 10.58 18.32
C SER A 635 -18.16 9.30 17.93
N THR A 636 -19.02 9.37 16.91
CA THR A 636 -19.81 8.22 16.45
C THR A 636 -18.91 7.04 16.07
N GLN A 637 -17.83 7.31 15.35
CA GLN A 637 -16.85 6.28 15.00
C GLN A 637 -16.18 5.70 16.25
N PHE A 638 -15.72 6.55 17.18
CA PHE A 638 -15.02 6.07 18.37
C PHE A 638 -15.90 5.21 19.27
N VAL A 639 -17.14 5.62 19.49
CA VAL A 639 -18.13 4.82 20.23
C VAL A 639 -18.29 3.43 19.60
N GLN A 640 -18.48 3.38 18.28
CA GLN A 640 -18.67 2.12 17.56
C GLN A 640 -17.39 1.26 17.59
N LEU A 641 -16.22 1.85 17.42
CA LEU A 641 -14.95 1.14 17.48
C LEU A 641 -14.72 0.46 18.84
N VAL A 642 -15.10 1.13 19.95
CA VAL A 642 -15.01 0.56 21.30
C VAL A 642 -16.02 -0.58 21.49
N GLN A 643 -17.26 -0.38 21.07
CA GLN A 643 -18.33 -1.40 21.18
C GLN A 643 -18.04 -2.66 20.37
N ASN A 644 -17.43 -2.51 19.18
CA ASN A 644 -17.10 -3.58 18.26
C ASN A 644 -15.65 -4.07 18.41
N ALA A 645 -14.98 -3.74 19.49
CA ALA A 645 -13.58 -4.16 19.68
C ALA A 645 -13.44 -5.69 19.71
N PHE A 646 -12.42 -6.19 19.00
CA PHE A 646 -12.03 -7.59 19.09
C PHE A 646 -10.49 -7.72 19.00
N PRO A 647 -9.83 -8.33 20.00
CA PRO A 647 -10.41 -8.84 21.25
C PRO A 647 -11.15 -7.75 22.07
N PRO A 648 -12.12 -8.13 22.94
CA PRO A 648 -12.80 -7.15 23.78
C PRO A 648 -11.82 -6.33 24.63
N ILE A 649 -12.17 -5.09 24.95
CA ILE A 649 -11.37 -4.23 25.83
C ILE A 649 -11.58 -4.71 27.28
N GLN A 650 -10.52 -5.20 27.89
CA GLN A 650 -10.52 -5.74 29.26
C GLN A 650 -10.25 -4.65 30.30
#